data_fabb35bda01398d966900e084a939d04
#
_entry.id   fabb35bda01398d966900e084a939d04
#
_cell.length_a   1.000
_cell.length_b   1.000
_cell.length_c   1.000
_cell.angle_alpha   90.00
_cell.angle_beta   90.00
_cell.angle_gamma   90.00
#
_symmetry.space_group_name_H-M   'P 1'
#
loop_
_entity.id
_entity.type
_entity.pdbx_description
1 polymer ?
#
loop_
_entity_poly.entity_id
_entity_poly.type
_entity_poly.pdbx_seq_one_letter_code
_entity_poly.pdbx_strand_id
1 'polypeptide(L)'
;MHQDEPLVEARIARLVRDRVDPAVLRRSAPVTIEAWEVPGEPVPFDAAVGETYTPFTVGSHWGGRPWGTTWFRVTGTVPADFGTAPGTTAELLVDLGFTKRQPGFQAEGLAFRADGSTIKAIEPRNDTVPLEVGPGESFELWIEAGANPDIGGDSFQGATPLGSRSTAGDDPIYRLKALEVVERDDTVWELQQDLWVLRGLMAELPTDGTRGADILRALERAADALDPDDVAGTAADARQVLAPVLAVPASPAAHRAIAVGHAHIDSAWLWPVRETKRKCARTFSNVLDLMDRDPDFTFACSSAQQYAWIRDEYPEVFARIKQRVAEGRWIPVGGMWVESDTNLPGGEALARQFVAGKRFFLEEFGIDTPEAWLPDSFGYSGALPQIVRAAGSRWFVTQKPSWNETNVIPHTSFHWEGIDGSRILTHLPPADTYNSDVSPADLRRGERNNKERGTANTSMLLYGFGDGGGGPTREMVGAAHRQHDLDGSPRVTLGTPAQVFEQLEAELPTPGVWSGEMYLEFHRGTYTSQIRTKQGNRRSEHLLREAELWAATAAVRLGSEYPYAELEEAWHTVLLQQFHDILPGSSIAWVYENAEEQYARVAEVLEGLIGSATTALAAGGSGTGAGADDAASVVRFNASPVAAGDATALAGSVVHAPRPVPPVRDGDRFVLDTGVVRATIDAAGHVVSFVDHATGRDAIAPGAAAAEYTVFRDTPNQWEAWDIDRAYQRNGTVLSASSVSVDGDELVVERSFGSSTLTTRYSAVQGEPELTVETEVDWHEHQKLLKLAFPIDVLASSASSEIQFGHIDRPTHQNTSWDHARFETSAHRWVHVAEPGFGVAVANDSTYGHDITRETRPDGGITTLVRESLLRGPTFPDPNADQGHHVFRTVLRIGDSVLDAADSGYRLNLPVRSVPGSAEVAPLVTVSSPQVFVEAVKLAEDRSGDVVVRLYEGLGGRAADVGVSFGFDAASVSQVDLLERPLERSWSAGEPVVLTLRPFEIVTLRVRRA
;
A
#
# COMPACT_ATOMS: atom_id res chain seq x y z
N MET A 1 46.96 -27.54 7.87
CA MET A 1 45.65 -27.93 8.33
C MET A 1 45.20 -29.10 7.46
N HIS A 2 44.62 -30.11 8.04
CA HIS A 2 43.99 -31.18 7.29
C HIS A 2 42.71 -30.57 6.61
N GLN A 3 42.36 -31.02 5.43
CA GLN A 3 41.16 -30.56 4.72
C GLN A 3 39.91 -31.29 5.21
N ASP A 4 39.69 -31.29 6.53
CA ASP A 4 38.60 -31.94 7.21
C ASP A 4 37.48 -31.02 7.70
N GLU A 5 37.60 -29.72 7.45
CA GLU A 5 36.61 -28.68 7.80
C GLU A 5 35.15 -29.07 7.41
N PRO A 6 34.87 -29.58 6.20
CA PRO A 6 33.51 -29.97 5.85
C PRO A 6 32.97 -31.15 6.69
N LEU A 7 33.87 -32.01 7.16
CA LEU A 7 33.50 -33.16 8.01
C LEU A 7 33.18 -32.68 9.43
N VAL A 8 33.94 -31.74 9.96
CA VAL A 8 33.71 -31.09 11.25
C VAL A 8 32.40 -30.35 11.23
N GLU A 9 32.15 -29.51 10.22
CA GLU A 9 30.88 -28.79 10.03
C GLU A 9 29.67 -29.74 9.95
N ALA A 10 29.81 -30.83 9.18
CA ALA A 10 28.74 -31.84 9.05
C ALA A 10 28.48 -32.55 10.38
N ARG A 11 29.54 -32.85 11.17
CA ARG A 11 29.43 -33.38 12.53
C ARG A 11 28.66 -32.43 13.44
N ILE A 12 29.05 -31.16 13.47
CA ILE A 12 28.39 -30.13 14.30
C ILE A 12 26.94 -29.97 13.89
N ALA A 13 26.67 -29.85 12.58
CA ALA A 13 25.31 -29.72 12.05
C ALA A 13 24.41 -30.88 12.48
N ARG A 14 24.93 -32.08 12.41
CA ARG A 14 24.22 -33.31 12.86
C ARG A 14 23.98 -33.28 14.37
N LEU A 15 24.99 -32.93 15.16
CA LEU A 15 24.89 -32.87 16.61
C LEU A 15 23.82 -31.86 17.05
N VAL A 16 23.80 -30.67 16.43
CA VAL A 16 22.79 -29.62 16.70
C VAL A 16 21.40 -30.19 16.39
N ARG A 17 21.17 -30.63 15.16
CA ARG A 17 19.86 -31.09 14.71
C ARG A 17 19.33 -32.30 15.47
N ASP A 18 20.20 -33.29 15.74
CA ASP A 18 19.77 -34.61 16.26
C ASP A 18 19.84 -34.66 17.79
N ARG A 19 20.54 -33.73 18.47
CA ARG A 19 20.78 -33.78 19.91
C ARG A 19 20.46 -32.47 20.64
N VAL A 20 21.01 -31.33 20.17
CA VAL A 20 20.83 -30.06 20.88
C VAL A 20 19.40 -29.53 20.70
N ASP A 21 18.92 -29.44 19.45
CA ASP A 21 17.59 -28.89 19.17
C ASP A 21 16.49 -29.68 19.94
N PRO A 22 16.46 -31.03 19.93
CA PRO A 22 15.45 -31.76 20.69
C PRO A 22 15.60 -31.64 22.21
N ALA A 23 16.82 -31.36 22.72
CA ALA A 23 17.07 -31.28 24.16
C ALA A 23 16.65 -29.93 24.78
N VAL A 24 16.30 -28.92 23.96
CA VAL A 24 15.74 -27.64 24.43
C VAL A 24 14.43 -27.88 25.19
N LEU A 25 13.55 -28.74 24.66
CA LEU A 25 12.33 -29.18 25.33
C LEU A 25 12.54 -30.60 25.90
N ARG A 26 12.93 -30.68 27.18
CA ARG A 26 13.42 -31.89 27.78
C ARG A 26 12.37 -32.97 28.01
N ARG A 27 11.20 -32.53 28.43
CA ARG A 27 10.11 -33.42 28.88
C ARG A 27 8.78 -32.78 28.50
N SER A 28 7.76 -33.63 28.35
CA SER A 28 6.39 -33.14 28.15
C SER A 28 5.40 -33.85 29.06
N ALA A 29 4.27 -33.22 29.31
CA ALA A 29 3.16 -33.78 30.06
C ALA A 29 1.83 -33.41 29.38
N PRO A 30 0.87 -34.35 29.30
CA PRO A 30 -0.39 -34.10 28.63
C PRO A 30 -1.27 -33.10 29.40
N VAL A 31 -2.16 -32.42 28.66
CA VAL A 31 -3.20 -31.54 29.18
C VAL A 31 -4.58 -32.05 28.78
N THR A 32 -5.62 -31.52 29.41
CA THR A 32 -7.00 -31.76 29.00
C THR A 32 -7.40 -30.66 28.00
N ILE A 33 -7.95 -31.08 26.87
CA ILE A 33 -8.33 -30.18 25.78
C ILE A 33 -9.83 -30.35 25.52
N GLU A 34 -10.53 -29.23 25.49
CA GLU A 34 -11.91 -29.15 25.01
C GLU A 34 -11.93 -28.11 23.90
N ALA A 35 -12.79 -28.28 22.89
CA ALA A 35 -12.89 -27.39 21.75
C ALA A 35 -14.33 -26.97 21.47
N TRP A 36 -14.49 -25.76 20.98
CA TRP A 36 -15.69 -25.22 20.40
C TRP A 36 -15.38 -24.59 19.04
N GLU A 37 -16.02 -25.08 17.99
CA GLU A 37 -15.90 -24.54 16.64
C GLU A 37 -16.92 -23.40 16.46
N VAL A 38 -16.41 -22.23 16.05
CA VAL A 38 -17.26 -21.03 15.86
C VAL A 38 -18.10 -21.18 14.59
N PRO A 39 -19.42 -21.11 14.67
CA PRO A 39 -20.31 -21.36 13.52
C PRO A 39 -20.42 -20.19 12.54
N GLY A 40 -19.44 -19.34 12.44
CA GLY A 40 -19.50 -18.17 11.54
C GLY A 40 -18.34 -17.23 11.70
N GLU A 41 -18.62 -15.95 11.93
CA GLU A 41 -17.59 -14.94 12.17
C GLU A 41 -16.91 -15.17 13.53
N PRO A 42 -15.62 -14.83 13.68
CA PRO A 42 -14.94 -14.88 14.97
C PRO A 42 -15.68 -14.10 16.04
N VAL A 43 -15.64 -14.59 17.26
CA VAL A 43 -16.29 -13.94 18.40
C VAL A 43 -15.28 -13.55 19.47
N PRO A 44 -15.51 -12.49 20.25
CA PRO A 44 -14.63 -12.10 21.35
C PRO A 44 -14.65 -13.14 22.48
N PHE A 45 -13.64 -13.06 23.36
CA PHE A 45 -13.46 -13.99 24.49
C PHE A 45 -14.72 -14.16 25.35
N ASP A 46 -15.36 -13.06 25.73
CA ASP A 46 -16.56 -13.07 26.60
C ASP A 46 -17.74 -13.87 26.01
N ALA A 47 -17.86 -13.87 24.69
CA ALA A 47 -18.87 -14.68 24.00
C ALA A 47 -18.45 -16.16 23.95
N ALA A 48 -17.16 -16.43 23.65
CA ALA A 48 -16.64 -17.77 23.50
C ALA A 48 -16.66 -18.57 24.82
N VAL A 49 -16.30 -17.95 25.94
CA VAL A 49 -16.18 -18.61 27.25
C VAL A 49 -17.51 -19.18 27.76
N GLY A 50 -18.64 -18.64 27.32
CA GLY A 50 -19.99 -19.08 27.70
C GLY A 50 -20.52 -20.26 26.89
N GLU A 51 -19.81 -20.70 25.86
CA GLU A 51 -20.28 -21.72 24.92
C GLU A 51 -20.03 -23.14 25.44
N THR A 52 -20.58 -24.14 24.75
CA THR A 52 -20.46 -25.56 25.14
C THR A 52 -19.27 -26.20 24.43
N TYR A 53 -18.24 -26.49 25.19
CA TYR A 53 -17.03 -27.17 24.73
C TYR A 53 -17.19 -28.70 24.77
N THR A 54 -16.58 -29.38 23.82
CA THR A 54 -16.55 -30.83 23.74
C THR A 54 -15.12 -31.35 23.87
N PRO A 55 -14.89 -32.54 24.48
CA PRO A 55 -13.56 -33.12 24.57
C PRO A 55 -12.87 -33.22 23.22
N PHE A 56 -11.61 -32.78 23.16
CA PHE A 56 -10.80 -32.76 21.96
C PHE A 56 -9.45 -33.48 22.19
N THR A 57 -8.86 -34.02 21.12
CA THR A 57 -7.59 -34.78 21.23
C THR A 57 -6.59 -34.35 20.15
N VAL A 58 -5.31 -34.43 20.52
CA VAL A 58 -4.22 -34.27 19.56
C VAL A 58 -4.37 -35.28 18.42
N GLY A 59 -4.11 -34.82 17.18
CA GLY A 59 -4.33 -35.57 15.93
C GLY A 59 -5.70 -35.36 15.28
N SER A 60 -6.65 -34.74 15.97
CA SER A 60 -7.97 -34.42 15.40
C SER A 60 -7.91 -33.19 14.48
N HIS A 61 -8.78 -33.14 13.49
CA HIS A 61 -8.99 -31.95 12.65
C HIS A 61 -9.73 -30.87 13.43
N TRP A 62 -9.44 -29.61 13.12
CA TRP A 62 -10.06 -28.43 13.69
C TRP A 62 -10.23 -27.33 12.63
N GLY A 63 -10.94 -26.27 12.97
CA GLY A 63 -11.17 -25.11 12.10
C GLY A 63 -12.41 -25.24 11.22
N GLY A 64 -13.04 -26.42 11.16
CA GLY A 64 -14.24 -26.72 10.38
C GLY A 64 -14.02 -26.59 8.87
N ARG A 65 -13.58 -25.45 8.41
CA ARG A 65 -13.29 -25.10 7.01
C ARG A 65 -12.19 -24.05 6.92
N PRO A 66 -11.64 -23.79 5.71
CA PRO A 66 -10.73 -22.68 5.50
C PRO A 66 -11.29 -21.34 6.05
N TRP A 67 -10.44 -20.57 6.73
CA TRP A 67 -10.76 -19.34 7.48
C TRP A 67 -11.72 -19.54 8.67
N GLY A 68 -11.99 -20.75 9.09
CA GLY A 68 -12.78 -21.03 10.29
C GLY A 68 -12.03 -20.72 11.58
N THR A 69 -12.75 -20.58 12.69
CA THR A 69 -12.18 -20.30 14.01
C THR A 69 -12.58 -21.40 14.99
N THR A 70 -11.64 -21.87 15.79
CA THR A 70 -11.88 -22.81 16.89
C THR A 70 -11.31 -22.24 18.17
N TRP A 71 -12.09 -22.28 19.24
CA TRP A 71 -11.63 -22.00 20.58
C TRP A 71 -11.27 -23.32 21.29
N PHE A 72 -10.07 -23.36 21.86
CA PHE A 72 -9.64 -24.45 22.72
C PHE A 72 -9.63 -24.00 24.18
N ARG A 73 -10.27 -24.76 25.06
CA ARG A 73 -10.14 -24.65 26.51
C ARG A 73 -9.12 -25.66 26.97
N VAL A 74 -8.06 -25.19 27.60
CA VAL A 74 -6.92 -26.02 27.99
C VAL A 74 -6.78 -25.99 29.51
N THR A 75 -6.89 -27.16 30.16
CA THR A 75 -6.70 -27.32 31.59
C THR A 75 -5.60 -28.34 31.87
N GLY A 76 -4.77 -28.06 32.86
CA GLY A 76 -3.68 -28.94 33.21
C GLY A 76 -3.09 -28.65 34.59
N THR A 77 -2.12 -29.41 34.95
CA THR A 77 -1.29 -29.18 36.13
C THR A 77 0.18 -29.29 35.73
N VAL A 78 0.97 -28.28 36.04
CA VAL A 78 2.42 -28.34 35.84
C VAL A 78 2.97 -29.48 36.70
N PRO A 79 3.66 -30.48 36.13
CA PRO A 79 4.25 -31.55 36.94
C PRO A 79 5.13 -30.98 38.06
N ALA A 80 5.06 -31.59 39.27
CA ALA A 80 5.72 -31.05 40.47
C ALA A 80 7.25 -31.00 40.37
N ASP A 81 7.81 -31.69 39.39
CA ASP A 81 9.24 -31.75 39.09
C ASP A 81 9.67 -30.96 37.86
N PHE A 82 8.73 -30.27 37.16
CA PHE A 82 9.05 -29.36 36.04
C PHE A 82 9.42 -27.97 36.55
N GLY A 83 10.42 -27.33 35.93
CA GLY A 83 10.83 -25.98 36.29
C GLY A 83 11.47 -25.88 37.70
N THR A 84 11.85 -27.00 38.29
CA THR A 84 12.46 -27.02 39.63
C THR A 84 13.98 -26.96 39.60
N ALA A 85 14.60 -27.40 38.53
CA ALA A 85 16.04 -27.29 38.36
C ALA A 85 16.42 -25.83 37.96
N PRO A 86 17.56 -25.29 38.41
CA PRO A 86 18.05 -23.99 37.96
C PRO A 86 18.17 -23.97 36.44
N GLY A 87 17.63 -22.92 35.81
CA GLY A 87 17.66 -22.78 34.35
C GLY A 87 16.66 -23.67 33.62
N THR A 88 15.58 -24.08 34.27
CA THR A 88 14.44 -24.72 33.57
C THR A 88 13.15 -23.94 33.79
N THR A 89 12.28 -23.96 32.77
CA THR A 89 11.01 -23.21 32.75
C THR A 89 9.90 -24.12 32.21
N ALA A 90 8.72 -24.11 32.82
CA ALA A 90 7.56 -24.79 32.26
C ALA A 90 6.80 -23.86 31.29
N GLU A 91 6.52 -24.33 30.08
CA GLU A 91 5.75 -23.63 29.05
C GLU A 91 4.68 -24.57 28.48
N LEU A 92 3.66 -24.02 27.81
CA LEU A 92 2.72 -24.78 27.00
C LEU A 92 3.18 -24.78 25.54
N LEU A 93 3.49 -25.93 24.98
CA LEU A 93 3.76 -26.10 23.55
C LEU A 93 2.44 -26.27 22.80
N VAL A 94 2.24 -25.53 21.73
CA VAL A 94 1.03 -25.56 20.88
C VAL A 94 1.41 -25.63 19.41
N ASP A 95 1.24 -26.77 18.77
CA ASP A 95 1.36 -26.93 17.32
C ASP A 95 -0.02 -27.15 16.72
N LEU A 96 -0.57 -26.08 16.16
CA LEU A 96 -1.89 -26.06 15.52
C LEU A 96 -1.95 -26.82 14.19
N GLY A 97 -0.82 -27.37 13.73
CA GLY A 97 -0.74 -28.12 12.49
C GLY A 97 -0.04 -27.37 11.36
N PHE A 98 0.48 -26.19 11.65
CA PHE A 98 1.23 -25.38 10.70
C PHE A 98 2.56 -26.06 10.28
N THR A 99 3.16 -25.52 9.21
CA THR A 99 4.52 -25.83 8.81
C THR A 99 5.48 -24.78 9.36
N LYS A 100 6.68 -25.16 9.79
CA LYS A 100 7.69 -24.21 10.24
C LYS A 100 8.52 -23.60 9.08
N ARG A 101 8.14 -23.88 7.83
CA ARG A 101 8.81 -23.33 6.65
C ARG A 101 8.57 -21.82 6.50
N GLN A 102 7.32 -21.40 6.69
CA GLN A 102 6.91 -20.00 6.68
C GLN A 102 6.66 -19.50 8.10
N PRO A 103 6.93 -18.22 8.42
CA PRO A 103 6.70 -17.66 9.75
C PRO A 103 5.22 -17.40 10.06
N GLY A 104 4.38 -17.22 9.04
CA GLY A 104 2.94 -16.93 9.13
C GLY A 104 2.18 -17.48 7.93
N PHE A 105 1.10 -16.80 7.51
CA PHE A 105 0.23 -17.09 6.34
C PHE A 105 -0.53 -18.42 6.44
N GLN A 106 -0.72 -18.94 7.62
CA GLN A 106 -1.35 -20.24 7.86
C GLN A 106 -2.06 -20.25 9.22
N ALA A 107 -2.27 -21.42 9.82
CA ALA A 107 -2.84 -21.51 11.18
C ALA A 107 -2.06 -20.66 12.18
N GLU A 108 -2.76 -19.97 13.04
CA GLU A 108 -2.21 -19.16 14.12
C GLU A 108 -3.22 -19.02 15.26
N GLY A 109 -2.78 -18.63 16.43
CA GLY A 109 -3.63 -18.53 17.60
C GLY A 109 -3.26 -17.40 18.55
N LEU A 110 -4.19 -17.05 19.45
CA LEU A 110 -3.99 -16.12 20.55
C LEU A 110 -4.39 -16.83 21.86
N ALA A 111 -3.50 -16.83 22.84
CA ALA A 111 -3.75 -17.42 24.15
C ALA A 111 -4.27 -16.36 25.14
N PHE A 112 -5.27 -16.73 25.92
CA PHE A 112 -5.94 -15.90 26.92
C PHE A 112 -5.90 -16.56 28.31
N ARG A 113 -5.84 -15.73 29.35
CA ARG A 113 -6.12 -16.15 30.72
C ARG A 113 -7.62 -16.33 30.93
N ALA A 114 -8.00 -16.96 32.05
CA ALA A 114 -9.39 -17.16 32.41
C ALA A 114 -10.19 -15.85 32.65
N ASP A 115 -9.52 -14.74 32.87
CA ASP A 115 -10.12 -13.42 33.01
C ASP A 115 -10.29 -12.65 31.66
N GLY A 116 -9.89 -13.28 30.55
CA GLY A 116 -9.98 -12.71 29.21
C GLY A 116 -8.79 -11.85 28.80
N SER A 117 -7.81 -11.64 29.67
CA SER A 117 -6.59 -10.92 29.30
C SER A 117 -5.71 -11.77 28.38
N THR A 118 -5.06 -11.12 27.41
CA THR A 118 -4.19 -11.80 26.47
C THR A 118 -2.87 -12.23 27.12
N ILE A 119 -2.33 -13.39 26.71
CA ILE A 119 -1.00 -13.85 27.09
C ILE A 119 -0.03 -13.56 25.96
N LYS A 120 -0.10 -14.31 24.88
CA LYS A 120 0.67 -14.09 23.64
C LYS A 120 0.12 -14.91 22.48
N ALA A 121 0.60 -14.62 21.28
CA ALA A 121 0.26 -15.37 20.09
C ALA A 121 0.97 -16.75 20.03
N ILE A 122 0.40 -17.59 19.19
CA ILE A 122 0.93 -18.88 18.76
C ILE A 122 1.10 -18.82 17.26
N GLU A 123 2.36 -18.89 16.83
CA GLU A 123 2.79 -18.74 15.43
C GLU A 123 3.74 -19.89 15.04
N PRO A 124 3.95 -20.19 13.77
CA PRO A 124 4.79 -21.32 13.33
C PRO A 124 6.20 -21.32 13.92
N ARG A 125 6.78 -20.16 14.17
CA ARG A 125 8.13 -20.00 14.75
C ARG A 125 8.12 -19.40 16.16
N ASN A 126 6.96 -19.38 16.81
CA ASN A 126 6.77 -18.86 18.16
C ASN A 126 5.61 -19.59 18.83
N ASP A 127 5.77 -20.91 19.02
CA ASP A 127 4.73 -21.89 19.33
C ASP A 127 4.62 -22.28 20.81
N THR A 128 5.33 -21.58 21.71
CA THR A 128 5.22 -21.82 23.16
C THR A 128 4.54 -20.65 23.87
N VAL A 129 3.72 -20.96 24.89
CA VAL A 129 3.01 -20.02 25.74
C VAL A 129 3.53 -20.13 27.17
N PRO A 130 3.92 -19.02 27.84
CA PRO A 130 4.36 -19.05 29.22
C PRO A 130 3.24 -19.49 30.15
N LEU A 131 3.56 -20.33 31.13
CA LEU A 131 2.67 -20.67 32.22
C LEU A 131 3.06 -19.83 33.45
N GLU A 132 2.10 -19.11 34.00
CA GLU A 132 2.30 -18.21 35.15
C GLU A 132 2.07 -18.91 36.48
N VAL A 133 2.09 -20.24 36.47
CA VAL A 133 1.90 -21.09 37.63
C VAL A 133 3.14 -21.96 37.86
N GLY A 134 3.40 -22.27 39.13
CA GLY A 134 4.56 -23.05 39.54
C GLY A 134 4.35 -24.55 39.44
N PRO A 135 5.43 -25.32 39.73
CA PRO A 135 5.39 -26.78 39.80
C PRO A 135 4.31 -27.29 40.78
N GLY A 136 3.49 -28.23 40.32
CA GLY A 136 2.37 -28.79 41.08
C GLY A 136 1.08 -27.95 41.07
N GLU A 137 1.08 -26.77 40.51
CA GLU A 137 -0.09 -25.90 40.40
C GLU A 137 -0.89 -26.19 39.13
N SER A 138 -2.20 -26.02 39.24
CA SER A 138 -3.11 -26.18 38.10
C SER A 138 -3.34 -24.86 37.37
N PHE A 139 -3.57 -24.95 36.06
CA PHE A 139 -3.86 -23.80 35.18
C PHE A 139 -5.07 -24.07 34.30
N GLU A 140 -5.68 -22.99 33.86
CA GLU A 140 -6.70 -22.94 32.82
C GLU A 140 -6.39 -21.79 31.89
N LEU A 141 -6.41 -22.02 30.59
CA LEU A 141 -6.25 -21.01 29.56
C LEU A 141 -7.09 -21.35 28.34
N TRP A 142 -7.27 -20.33 27.50
CA TRP A 142 -8.07 -20.41 26.30
C TRP A 142 -7.22 -20.03 25.10
N ILE A 143 -7.46 -20.69 23.96
CA ILE A 143 -6.74 -20.39 22.71
C ILE A 143 -7.77 -20.16 21.62
N GLU A 144 -7.80 -18.96 21.08
CA GLU A 144 -8.47 -18.66 19.82
C GLU A 144 -7.55 -19.08 18.67
N ALA A 145 -7.98 -20.02 17.84
CA ALA A 145 -7.21 -20.50 16.71
C ALA A 145 -7.91 -20.20 15.38
N GLY A 146 -7.21 -19.56 14.44
CA GLY A 146 -7.66 -19.28 13.09
C GLY A 146 -7.11 -20.30 12.09
N ALA A 147 -7.99 -20.94 11.31
CA ALA A 147 -7.62 -21.89 10.26
C ALA A 147 -7.39 -21.17 8.92
N ASN A 148 -6.46 -20.21 8.89
CA ASN A 148 -6.11 -19.48 7.69
C ASN A 148 -5.40 -20.41 6.70
N PRO A 149 -5.84 -20.48 5.42
CA PRO A 149 -5.19 -21.32 4.42
C PRO A 149 -3.77 -20.86 4.10
N ASP A 150 -2.86 -21.77 3.89
CA ASP A 150 -1.54 -21.51 3.27
C ASP A 150 -1.70 -21.36 1.75
N ILE A 151 -2.08 -20.16 1.31
CA ILE A 151 -2.41 -19.85 -0.09
C ILE A 151 -1.16 -19.78 -0.94
N GLY A 152 -0.07 -19.24 -0.39
CA GLY A 152 1.21 -19.12 -1.07
C GLY A 152 1.91 -20.45 -1.30
N GLY A 153 1.64 -21.44 -0.45
CA GLY A 153 2.28 -22.75 -0.50
C GLY A 153 3.80 -22.65 -0.47
N ASP A 154 4.48 -23.48 -1.27
CA ASP A 154 5.94 -23.53 -1.30
C ASP A 154 6.57 -22.46 -2.23
N SER A 155 5.80 -21.76 -3.07
CA SER A 155 6.38 -20.97 -4.17
C SER A 155 5.72 -19.64 -4.52
N PHE A 156 4.60 -19.26 -3.95
CA PHE A 156 3.81 -18.09 -4.39
C PHE A 156 3.54 -18.05 -5.90
N GLN A 157 3.45 -19.20 -6.52
CA GLN A 157 3.32 -19.35 -7.97
C GLN A 157 2.19 -20.31 -8.33
N GLY A 158 1.30 -19.83 -9.15
CA GLY A 158 0.25 -20.60 -9.76
C GLY A 158 -1.10 -20.56 -9.05
N ALA A 159 -2.13 -20.76 -9.86
CA ALA A 159 -3.52 -20.77 -9.40
C ALA A 159 -3.74 -21.77 -8.25
N THR A 160 -4.45 -21.31 -7.23
CA THR A 160 -4.83 -22.14 -6.08
C THR A 160 -6.33 -22.01 -5.81
N PRO A 161 -7.05 -23.09 -5.49
CA PRO A 161 -8.43 -22.99 -5.08
C PRO A 161 -8.60 -22.25 -3.74
N LEU A 162 -7.53 -22.17 -2.94
CA LEU A 162 -7.56 -21.52 -1.62
C LEU A 162 -7.62 -19.98 -1.68
N GLY A 163 -7.47 -19.37 -2.85
CA GLY A 163 -7.55 -17.92 -3.03
C GLY A 163 -8.98 -17.34 -2.98
N SER A 164 -10.02 -18.18 -2.96
CA SER A 164 -11.41 -17.76 -2.86
C SER A 164 -12.23 -18.72 -2.01
N ARG A 165 -13.17 -18.16 -1.21
CA ARG A 165 -14.12 -18.96 -0.43
C ARG A 165 -14.99 -19.89 -1.30
N SER A 166 -15.30 -19.46 -2.52
CA SER A 166 -16.13 -20.23 -3.46
C SER A 166 -15.42 -21.46 -4.03
N THR A 167 -14.09 -21.51 -3.98
CA THR A 167 -13.27 -22.59 -4.54
C THR A 167 -12.48 -23.37 -3.50
N ALA A 168 -12.32 -22.86 -2.28
CA ALA A 168 -11.49 -23.44 -1.22
C ALA A 168 -12.06 -24.74 -0.63
N GLY A 169 -13.37 -25.01 -0.80
CA GLY A 169 -14.05 -26.16 -0.19
C GLY A 169 -14.42 -25.94 1.28
N ASP A 170 -15.05 -26.95 1.88
CA ASP A 170 -15.56 -26.91 3.25
C ASP A 170 -14.83 -27.91 4.19
N ASP A 171 -13.78 -28.57 3.73
CA ASP A 171 -13.05 -29.55 4.55
C ASP A 171 -12.04 -28.85 5.48
N PRO A 172 -11.87 -29.33 6.73
CA PRO A 172 -10.84 -28.82 7.64
C PRO A 172 -9.44 -29.07 7.10
N ILE A 173 -8.61 -28.03 7.11
CA ILE A 173 -7.26 -28.07 6.52
C ILE A 173 -6.16 -28.36 7.54
N TYR A 174 -6.43 -28.24 8.85
CA TYR A 174 -5.43 -28.41 9.90
C TYR A 174 -5.78 -29.56 10.85
N ARG A 175 -4.70 -30.13 11.46
CA ARG A 175 -4.78 -31.09 12.58
C ARG A 175 -3.96 -30.55 13.74
N LEU A 176 -4.47 -30.60 14.95
CA LEU A 176 -3.70 -30.28 16.15
C LEU A 176 -2.57 -31.32 16.31
N LYS A 177 -1.31 -30.90 16.18
CA LYS A 177 -0.16 -31.81 16.24
C LYS A 177 0.39 -31.98 17.65
N ALA A 178 0.40 -30.88 18.45
CA ALA A 178 0.82 -30.93 19.85
C ALA A 178 0.05 -29.88 20.65
N LEU A 179 -0.28 -30.23 21.89
CA LEU A 179 -0.74 -29.31 22.92
C LEU A 179 -0.43 -29.97 24.26
N GLU A 180 0.69 -29.57 24.89
CA GLU A 180 1.24 -30.23 26.07
C GLU A 180 2.10 -29.26 26.90
N VAL A 181 2.19 -29.50 28.20
CA VAL A 181 3.17 -28.81 29.06
C VAL A 181 4.55 -29.35 28.76
N VAL A 182 5.50 -28.47 28.48
CA VAL A 182 6.90 -28.82 28.24
C VAL A 182 7.81 -28.18 29.27
N GLU A 183 8.92 -28.84 29.57
CA GLU A 183 10.01 -28.26 30.35
C GLU A 183 11.10 -27.81 29.39
N ARG A 184 11.32 -26.50 29.27
CA ARG A 184 12.42 -25.91 28.50
C ARG A 184 13.67 -25.85 29.38
N ASP A 185 14.81 -26.25 28.82
CA ASP A 185 16.12 -26.05 29.41
C ASP A 185 16.76 -24.77 28.83
N ASP A 186 16.86 -23.71 29.66
CA ASP A 186 17.40 -22.42 29.26
C ASP A 186 18.89 -22.49 28.92
N THR A 187 19.66 -23.39 29.58
CA THR A 187 21.09 -23.58 29.28
C THR A 187 21.29 -24.21 27.91
N VAL A 188 20.46 -25.18 27.56
CA VAL A 188 20.50 -25.82 26.23
C VAL A 188 20.03 -24.83 25.16
N TRP A 189 18.98 -24.07 25.45
CA TRP A 189 18.53 -22.99 24.52
C TRP A 189 19.64 -21.96 24.29
N GLU A 190 20.31 -21.51 25.33
CA GLU A 190 21.44 -20.60 25.22
C GLU A 190 22.59 -21.19 24.39
N LEU A 191 22.90 -22.49 24.58
CA LEU A 191 23.90 -23.20 23.75
C LEU A 191 23.46 -23.25 22.29
N GLN A 192 22.19 -23.53 22.03
CA GLN A 192 21.63 -23.56 20.69
C GLN A 192 21.84 -22.19 19.99
N GLN A 193 21.57 -21.10 20.70
CA GLN A 193 21.77 -19.74 20.17
C GLN A 193 23.26 -19.41 19.95
N ASP A 194 24.15 -19.82 20.88
CA ASP A 194 25.60 -19.65 20.71
C ASP A 194 26.10 -20.39 19.47
N LEU A 195 25.65 -21.62 19.26
CA LEU A 195 25.99 -22.43 18.07
C LEU A 195 25.40 -21.85 16.78
N TRP A 196 24.16 -21.35 16.83
CA TRP A 196 23.50 -20.76 15.66
C TRP A 196 24.24 -19.52 15.18
N VAL A 197 24.57 -18.58 16.08
CA VAL A 197 25.31 -17.36 15.72
C VAL A 197 26.71 -17.69 15.20
N LEU A 198 27.49 -18.53 15.90
CA LEU A 198 28.86 -18.83 15.49
C LEU A 198 28.95 -19.60 14.18
N ARG A 199 28.07 -20.58 13.97
CA ARG A 199 28.00 -21.32 12.69
C ARG A 199 27.60 -20.39 11.54
N GLY A 200 26.59 -19.54 11.75
CA GLY A 200 26.15 -18.54 10.78
C GLY A 200 27.27 -17.55 10.45
N LEU A 201 27.99 -17.05 11.46
CA LEU A 201 29.10 -16.13 11.25
C LEU A 201 30.24 -16.81 10.48
N MET A 202 30.60 -18.03 10.85
CA MET A 202 31.64 -18.81 10.16
C MET A 202 31.34 -18.97 8.66
N ALA A 203 30.09 -19.22 8.32
CA ALA A 203 29.66 -19.36 6.92
C ALA A 203 29.80 -18.07 6.08
N GLU A 204 29.77 -16.90 6.72
CA GLU A 204 29.90 -15.59 6.08
C GLU A 204 31.34 -15.04 6.04
N LEU A 205 32.27 -15.68 6.77
CA LEU A 205 33.67 -15.29 6.80
C LEU A 205 34.48 -15.87 5.64
N PRO A 206 35.58 -15.24 5.23
CA PRO A 206 36.50 -15.81 4.26
C PRO A 206 37.01 -17.19 4.69
N THR A 207 36.95 -18.18 3.80
CA THR A 207 37.33 -19.58 4.10
C THR A 207 38.81 -19.74 4.40
N ASP A 208 39.65 -18.80 3.99
CA ASP A 208 41.10 -18.75 4.28
C ASP A 208 41.44 -17.85 5.48
N GLY A 209 40.43 -17.34 6.15
CA GLY A 209 40.60 -16.42 7.31
C GLY A 209 40.85 -17.15 8.62
N THR A 210 41.73 -16.56 9.46
CA THR A 210 42.03 -17.13 10.80
C THR A 210 40.83 -17.14 11.71
N ARG A 211 39.94 -16.15 11.62
CA ARG A 211 38.74 -16.04 12.47
C ARG A 211 37.77 -17.20 12.23
N GLY A 212 37.50 -17.56 10.97
CA GLY A 212 36.68 -18.73 10.64
C GLY A 212 37.26 -20.03 11.21
N ALA A 213 38.59 -20.21 11.08
CA ALA A 213 39.28 -21.36 11.62
C ALA A 213 39.23 -21.42 13.17
N ASP A 214 39.34 -20.28 13.86
CA ASP A 214 39.24 -20.23 15.33
C ASP A 214 37.82 -20.57 15.81
N ILE A 215 36.79 -20.07 15.11
CA ILE A 215 35.37 -20.41 15.38
C ILE A 215 35.15 -21.91 15.15
N LEU A 216 35.59 -22.47 14.03
CA LEU A 216 35.44 -23.90 13.73
C LEU A 216 36.06 -24.79 14.82
N ARG A 217 37.28 -24.44 15.27
CA ARG A 217 37.97 -25.14 16.31
C ARG A 217 37.27 -25.04 17.68
N ALA A 218 36.67 -23.89 17.96
CA ALA A 218 35.88 -23.71 19.19
C ALA A 218 34.60 -24.54 19.13
N LEU A 219 33.91 -24.55 17.99
CA LEU A 219 32.71 -25.38 17.76
C LEU A 219 33.03 -26.88 17.87
N GLU A 220 34.16 -27.32 17.30
CA GLU A 220 34.59 -28.72 17.41
C GLU A 220 34.83 -29.12 18.88
N ARG A 221 35.57 -28.27 19.64
CA ARG A 221 35.82 -28.56 21.09
C ARG A 221 34.53 -28.51 21.91
N ALA A 222 33.59 -27.63 21.58
CA ALA A 222 32.29 -27.59 22.25
C ALA A 222 31.49 -28.85 21.95
N ALA A 223 31.56 -29.35 20.70
CA ALA A 223 30.97 -30.63 20.34
C ALA A 223 31.62 -31.84 21.05
N ASP A 224 32.93 -31.77 21.38
CA ASP A 224 33.62 -32.77 22.18
C ASP A 224 33.29 -32.68 23.68
N ALA A 225 32.99 -31.48 24.20
CA ALA A 225 32.57 -31.26 25.57
C ALA A 225 31.12 -31.67 25.85
N LEU A 226 30.32 -31.78 24.82
CA LEU A 226 28.91 -32.15 24.92
C LEU A 226 28.75 -33.67 24.89
N ASP A 227 28.10 -34.20 25.95
CA ASP A 227 27.68 -35.62 25.95
C ASP A 227 26.36 -35.74 25.18
N PRO A 228 26.35 -36.44 24.01
CA PRO A 228 25.13 -36.59 23.21
C PRO A 228 24.01 -37.37 23.91
N ASP A 229 24.31 -38.10 24.97
CA ASP A 229 23.34 -38.83 25.78
C ASP A 229 22.90 -38.06 27.03
N ASP A 230 23.62 -36.95 27.37
CA ASP A 230 23.27 -36.01 28.46
C ASP A 230 23.58 -34.57 28.08
N VAL A 231 22.87 -34.09 27.06
CA VAL A 231 23.02 -32.74 26.55
C VAL A 231 22.77 -31.71 27.64
N ALA A 232 21.72 -31.84 28.42
CA ALA A 232 21.37 -30.90 29.47
C ALA A 232 22.42 -30.83 30.60
N GLY A 233 23.00 -31.95 30.99
CA GLY A 233 24.05 -31.99 31.99
C GLY A 233 25.39 -31.38 31.54
N THR A 234 25.64 -31.32 30.23
CA THR A 234 26.92 -30.88 29.65
C THR A 234 26.83 -29.61 28.81
N ALA A 235 25.64 -29.05 28.60
CA ALA A 235 25.46 -27.83 27.83
C ALA A 235 26.24 -26.63 28.41
N ALA A 236 26.34 -26.51 29.74
CA ALA A 236 27.09 -25.46 30.39
C ALA A 236 28.61 -25.55 30.09
N ASP A 237 29.15 -26.77 30.04
CA ASP A 237 30.57 -26.99 29.72
C ASP A 237 30.84 -26.65 28.24
N ALA A 238 29.96 -27.04 27.34
CA ALA A 238 30.05 -26.65 25.92
C ALA A 238 30.00 -25.14 25.74
N ARG A 239 29.11 -24.41 26.43
CA ARG A 239 29.04 -22.96 26.43
C ARG A 239 30.32 -22.31 26.98
N GLN A 240 30.89 -22.86 28.03
CA GLN A 240 32.17 -22.37 28.57
C GLN A 240 33.30 -22.49 27.57
N VAL A 241 33.31 -23.51 26.72
CA VAL A 241 34.27 -23.67 25.61
C VAL A 241 34.05 -22.60 24.53
N LEU A 242 32.81 -22.18 24.25
CA LEU A 242 32.48 -21.14 23.26
C LEU A 242 32.69 -19.70 23.77
N ALA A 243 32.61 -19.48 25.07
CA ALA A 243 32.68 -18.15 25.68
C ALA A 243 33.90 -17.33 25.23
N PRO A 244 35.15 -17.85 25.12
CA PRO A 244 36.30 -17.07 24.67
C PRO A 244 36.17 -16.58 23.23
N VAL A 245 35.53 -17.33 22.31
CA VAL A 245 35.38 -16.93 20.91
C VAL A 245 34.23 -15.97 20.73
N LEU A 246 33.19 -16.06 21.57
CA LEU A 246 32.10 -15.08 21.62
C LEU A 246 32.54 -13.72 22.22
N ALA A 247 33.53 -13.74 23.11
CA ALA A 247 34.02 -12.54 23.80
C ALA A 247 35.06 -11.73 23.00
N VAL A 248 35.45 -12.16 21.79
CA VAL A 248 36.39 -11.38 20.96
C VAL A 248 35.67 -10.16 20.40
N PRO A 249 36.15 -8.93 20.76
CA PRO A 249 35.43 -7.72 20.36
C PRO A 249 35.57 -7.41 18.87
N ALA A 250 34.53 -6.84 18.29
CA ALA A 250 34.52 -6.40 16.91
C ALA A 250 35.56 -5.28 16.66
N SER A 251 36.06 -5.21 15.43
CA SER A 251 36.95 -4.13 15.00
C SER A 251 36.31 -2.76 15.29
N PRO A 252 37.08 -1.75 15.71
CA PRO A 252 36.59 -0.38 15.83
C PRO A 252 36.00 0.19 14.54
N ALA A 253 36.42 -0.35 13.37
CA ALA A 253 35.94 0.03 12.06
C ALA A 253 34.76 -0.86 11.57
N ALA A 254 34.28 -1.80 12.38
CA ALA A 254 33.16 -2.65 12.00
C ALA A 254 31.92 -1.80 11.68
N HIS A 255 31.13 -2.25 10.70
CA HIS A 255 29.86 -1.65 10.37
C HIS A 255 28.92 -1.66 11.58
N ARG A 256 28.13 -0.62 11.75
CA ARG A 256 27.14 -0.48 12.83
C ARG A 256 25.74 -0.78 12.29
N ALA A 257 25.14 -1.83 12.76
CA ALA A 257 23.74 -2.17 12.50
C ALA A 257 22.91 -1.76 13.73
N ILE A 258 22.08 -0.73 13.59
CA ILE A 258 21.07 -0.41 14.60
C ILE A 258 19.87 -1.27 14.29
N ALA A 259 19.66 -2.28 15.12
CA ALA A 259 18.58 -3.24 14.98
C ALA A 259 17.30 -2.69 15.62
N VAL A 260 16.29 -2.50 14.81
CA VAL A 260 14.97 -1.99 15.22
C VAL A 260 13.98 -3.15 15.12
N GLY A 261 13.40 -3.54 16.26
CA GLY A 261 12.31 -4.53 16.26
C GLY A 261 11.14 -4.00 15.45
N HIS A 262 10.61 -4.82 14.57
CA HIS A 262 9.59 -4.40 13.61
C HIS A 262 8.66 -5.56 13.26
N ALA A 263 7.43 -5.23 12.91
CA ALA A 263 6.52 -6.13 12.23
C ALA A 263 5.76 -5.31 11.20
N HIS A 264 6.07 -5.50 9.93
CA HIS A 264 5.16 -5.15 8.85
C HIS A 264 3.96 -6.07 8.93
N ILE A 265 2.74 -5.54 9.02
CA ILE A 265 1.51 -6.35 9.07
C ILE A 265 0.60 -5.90 7.94
N ASP A 266 0.32 -6.79 7.01
CA ASP A 266 -0.60 -6.48 5.92
C ASP A 266 -2.02 -6.28 6.44
N SER A 267 -2.60 -5.11 6.12
CA SER A 267 -3.98 -4.78 6.52
C SER A 267 -5.03 -5.66 5.82
N ALA A 268 -4.67 -6.27 4.70
CA ALA A 268 -5.28 -7.42 4.04
C ALA A 268 -4.31 -7.91 2.96
N TRP A 269 -4.28 -9.20 2.66
CA TRP A 269 -3.47 -9.79 1.59
C TRP A 269 -3.94 -11.21 1.26
N LEU A 270 -3.28 -12.25 1.83
CA LEU A 270 -3.71 -13.64 1.75
C LEU A 270 -4.79 -13.96 2.81
N TRP A 271 -5.30 -12.94 3.46
CA TRP A 271 -6.36 -12.97 4.46
C TRP A 271 -7.18 -11.67 4.42
N PRO A 272 -8.46 -11.70 4.84
CA PRO A 272 -9.32 -10.53 4.88
C PRO A 272 -9.00 -9.59 6.06
N VAL A 273 -9.46 -8.33 5.98
CA VAL A 273 -9.29 -7.31 7.03
C VAL A 273 -9.71 -7.81 8.42
N ARG A 274 -10.79 -8.60 8.53
CA ARG A 274 -11.22 -9.16 9.82
C ARG A 274 -10.14 -10.01 10.50
N GLU A 275 -9.29 -10.68 9.71
CA GLU A 275 -8.20 -11.49 10.22
C GLU A 275 -7.01 -10.62 10.62
N THR A 276 -6.78 -9.52 9.92
CA THR A 276 -5.72 -8.56 10.27
C THR A 276 -5.89 -7.99 11.67
N LYS A 277 -7.11 -7.69 12.09
CA LYS A 277 -7.41 -7.24 13.45
C LYS A 277 -6.89 -8.23 14.50
N ARG A 278 -7.11 -9.53 14.26
CA ARG A 278 -6.62 -10.63 15.10
C ARG A 278 -5.10 -10.79 15.01
N LYS A 279 -4.53 -10.66 13.80
CA LYS A 279 -3.07 -10.68 13.59
C LYS A 279 -2.36 -9.53 14.33
N CYS A 280 -2.93 -8.34 14.33
CA CYS A 280 -2.43 -7.22 15.13
C CYS A 280 -2.44 -7.56 16.64
N ALA A 281 -3.54 -8.11 17.14
CA ALA A 281 -3.63 -8.53 18.55
C ALA A 281 -2.58 -9.60 18.89
N ARG A 282 -2.36 -10.58 18.01
CA ARG A 282 -1.34 -11.64 18.14
C ARG A 282 0.06 -11.05 18.17
N THR A 283 0.43 -10.29 17.15
CA THR A 283 1.77 -9.67 17.02
C THR A 283 2.04 -8.72 18.18
N PHE A 284 1.10 -7.86 18.53
CA PHE A 284 1.28 -6.89 19.60
C PHE A 284 1.39 -7.55 20.99
N SER A 285 0.67 -8.64 21.23
CA SER A 285 0.81 -9.43 22.45
C SER A 285 2.18 -10.12 22.54
N ASN A 286 2.72 -10.65 21.42
CA ASN A 286 4.09 -11.19 21.36
C ASN A 286 5.14 -10.12 21.71
N VAL A 287 5.01 -8.95 21.12
CA VAL A 287 5.93 -7.82 21.35
C VAL A 287 5.90 -7.38 22.81
N LEU A 288 4.71 -7.27 23.41
CA LEU A 288 4.56 -6.92 24.81
C LEU A 288 5.16 -7.96 25.75
N ASP A 289 5.00 -9.27 25.46
CA ASP A 289 5.63 -10.36 26.21
C ASP A 289 7.16 -10.28 26.14
N LEU A 290 7.73 -9.97 24.96
CA LEU A 290 9.17 -9.75 24.81
C LEU A 290 9.65 -8.52 25.60
N MET A 291 8.91 -7.41 25.57
CA MET A 291 9.24 -6.21 26.33
C MET A 291 9.21 -6.44 27.85
N ASP A 292 8.37 -7.35 28.34
CA ASP A 292 8.33 -7.70 29.76
C ASP A 292 9.58 -8.49 30.18
N ARG A 293 10.22 -9.22 29.27
CA ARG A 293 11.38 -10.08 29.52
C ARG A 293 12.72 -9.42 29.23
N ASP A 294 12.77 -8.54 28.21
CA ASP A 294 14.01 -7.89 27.79
C ASP A 294 13.86 -6.37 27.87
N PRO A 295 14.59 -5.69 28.80
CA PRO A 295 14.48 -4.25 29.00
C PRO A 295 15.11 -3.42 27.86
N ASP A 296 16.00 -4.01 27.07
CA ASP A 296 16.70 -3.34 25.98
C ASP A 296 15.93 -3.42 24.66
N PHE A 297 14.92 -4.29 24.60
CA PHE A 297 14.12 -4.51 23.40
C PHE A 297 13.23 -3.30 23.09
N THR A 298 13.34 -2.79 21.85
CA THR A 298 12.50 -1.74 21.28
C THR A 298 11.73 -2.25 20.06
N PHE A 299 10.59 -1.66 19.79
CA PHE A 299 9.73 -2.07 18.68
C PHE A 299 9.12 -0.86 17.97
N ALA A 300 9.21 -0.82 16.64
CA ALA A 300 8.60 0.19 15.79
C ALA A 300 7.45 -0.42 14.97
N CYS A 301 6.31 0.25 14.94
CA CYS A 301 5.15 -0.19 14.16
C CYS A 301 4.41 1.00 13.58
N SER A 302 4.01 0.87 12.31
CA SER A 302 3.27 1.86 11.52
C SER A 302 1.75 1.63 11.58
N SER A 303 1.01 2.30 10.68
CA SER A 303 -0.42 2.09 10.39
C SER A 303 -1.36 2.41 11.56
N ALA A 304 -1.76 3.68 11.67
CA ALA A 304 -2.68 4.15 12.72
C ALA A 304 -3.99 3.34 12.79
N GLN A 305 -4.49 2.86 11.64
CA GLN A 305 -5.66 1.99 11.56
C GLN A 305 -5.50 0.70 12.39
N GLN A 306 -4.31 0.11 12.43
CA GLN A 306 -4.06 -1.11 13.21
C GLN A 306 -4.14 -0.83 14.71
N TYR A 307 -3.61 0.30 15.15
CA TYR A 307 -3.75 0.76 16.53
C TYR A 307 -5.21 1.09 16.89
N ALA A 308 -5.97 1.68 15.95
CA ALA A 308 -7.38 1.95 16.15
C ALA A 308 -8.18 0.66 16.37
N TRP A 309 -7.95 -0.38 15.58
CA TRP A 309 -8.57 -1.69 15.80
C TRP A 309 -8.22 -2.28 17.18
N ILE A 310 -6.97 -2.18 17.61
CA ILE A 310 -6.55 -2.69 18.92
C ILE A 310 -7.14 -1.84 20.06
N ARG A 311 -7.23 -0.52 19.90
CA ARG A 311 -7.91 0.35 20.87
C ARG A 311 -9.37 -0.08 21.08
N ASP A 312 -10.06 -0.37 19.98
CA ASP A 312 -11.51 -0.61 19.99
C ASP A 312 -11.85 -2.08 20.36
N GLU A 313 -11.06 -3.07 19.96
CA GLU A 313 -11.35 -4.50 20.12
C GLU A 313 -10.52 -5.18 21.22
N TYR A 314 -9.31 -4.65 21.56
CA TYR A 314 -8.40 -5.20 22.58
C TYR A 314 -7.85 -4.09 23.51
N PRO A 315 -8.72 -3.38 24.26
CA PRO A 315 -8.35 -2.18 25.01
C PRO A 315 -7.26 -2.40 26.07
N GLU A 316 -7.14 -3.58 26.66
CA GLU A 316 -6.08 -3.93 27.61
C GLU A 316 -4.70 -4.02 26.91
N VAL A 317 -4.65 -4.55 25.68
CA VAL A 317 -3.42 -4.58 24.86
C VAL A 317 -3.04 -3.14 24.52
N PHE A 318 -4.01 -2.33 24.11
CA PHE A 318 -3.77 -0.91 23.79
C PHE A 318 -3.26 -0.11 24.99
N ALA A 319 -3.78 -0.36 26.19
CA ALA A 319 -3.32 0.29 27.41
C ALA A 319 -1.84 -0.08 27.73
N ARG A 320 -1.44 -1.34 27.53
CA ARG A 320 -0.04 -1.77 27.66
C ARG A 320 0.85 -1.13 26.60
N ILE A 321 0.37 -1.00 25.36
CA ILE A 321 1.08 -0.27 24.30
C ILE A 321 1.32 1.18 24.73
N LYS A 322 0.30 1.89 25.22
CA LYS A 322 0.45 3.29 25.72
C LYS A 322 1.53 3.39 26.79
N GLN A 323 1.61 2.43 27.70
CA GLN A 323 2.66 2.38 28.71
C GLN A 323 4.05 2.25 28.06
N ARG A 324 4.23 1.30 27.12
CA ARG A 324 5.51 1.08 26.44
C ARG A 324 5.91 2.25 25.55
N VAL A 325 4.93 2.96 24.95
CA VAL A 325 5.17 4.22 24.23
C VAL A 325 5.70 5.29 25.19
N ALA A 326 5.09 5.44 26.37
CA ALA A 326 5.54 6.39 27.38
C ALA A 326 6.95 6.07 27.94
N GLU A 327 7.34 4.79 27.95
CA GLU A 327 8.70 4.33 28.28
C GLU A 327 9.70 4.56 27.13
N GLY A 328 9.26 4.94 25.91
CA GLY A 328 10.10 5.10 24.74
C GLY A 328 10.58 3.79 24.11
N ARG A 329 9.93 2.68 24.44
CA ARG A 329 10.28 1.34 23.95
C ARG A 329 9.41 0.86 22.80
N TRP A 330 8.15 1.27 22.78
CA TRP A 330 7.25 1.13 21.64
C TRP A 330 7.19 2.43 20.88
N ILE A 331 7.49 2.40 19.57
CA ILE A 331 7.70 3.58 18.76
C ILE A 331 6.69 3.58 17.62
N PRO A 332 5.59 4.35 17.73
CA PRO A 332 4.72 4.60 16.59
C PRO A 332 5.51 5.31 15.48
N VAL A 333 5.48 4.77 14.25
CA VAL A 333 6.22 5.28 13.09
C VAL A 333 5.30 5.52 11.89
N GLY A 334 5.78 6.21 10.85
CA GLY A 334 5.15 6.35 9.55
C GLY A 334 4.15 7.49 9.42
N GLY A 335 3.29 7.67 10.40
CA GLY A 335 2.31 8.76 10.42
C GLY A 335 1.20 8.66 9.39
N MET A 336 1.05 7.55 8.69
CA MET A 336 -0.06 7.29 7.76
C MET A 336 -1.17 6.47 8.43
N TRP A 337 -2.39 6.56 7.89
CA TRP A 337 -3.50 5.75 8.32
C TRP A 337 -3.25 4.26 8.11
N VAL A 338 -2.77 3.91 6.91
CA VAL A 338 -2.21 2.60 6.55
C VAL A 338 -0.89 2.77 5.81
N GLU A 339 -0.09 1.72 5.66
CA GLU A 339 1.00 1.67 4.68
C GLU A 339 0.41 1.61 3.27
N SER A 340 0.09 2.78 2.72
CA SER A 340 -0.64 2.95 1.47
C SER A 340 0.20 2.57 0.26
N ASP A 341 -0.46 2.12 -0.83
CA ASP A 341 0.09 2.33 -2.17
C ASP A 341 0.37 3.82 -2.39
N THR A 342 1.41 4.15 -3.14
CA THR A 342 1.85 5.53 -3.37
C THR A 342 1.85 5.95 -4.83
N ASN A 343 1.46 5.05 -5.73
CA ASN A 343 1.32 5.32 -7.16
C ASN A 343 -0.12 5.65 -7.54
N LEU A 344 -1.09 4.90 -7.03
CA LEU A 344 -2.48 4.94 -7.49
C LEU A 344 -3.37 5.94 -6.73
N PRO A 345 -3.24 6.14 -5.39
CA PRO A 345 -4.01 7.15 -4.69
C PRO A 345 -3.75 8.56 -5.22
N GLY A 346 -4.77 9.39 -5.26
CA GLY A 346 -4.66 10.80 -5.62
C GLY A 346 -3.88 11.63 -4.61
N GLY A 347 -3.51 12.86 -4.99
CA GLY A 347 -2.70 13.73 -4.13
C GLY A 347 -3.37 14.05 -2.79
N GLU A 348 -4.65 14.41 -2.82
CA GLU A 348 -5.41 14.69 -1.59
C GLU A 348 -5.52 13.44 -0.72
N ALA A 349 -5.73 12.25 -1.31
CA ALA A 349 -5.81 11.01 -0.55
C ALA A 349 -4.50 10.69 0.17
N LEU A 350 -3.34 10.82 -0.49
CA LEU A 350 -2.04 10.68 0.18
C LEU A 350 -1.82 11.73 1.29
N ALA A 351 -2.27 12.97 1.09
CA ALA A 351 -2.23 13.97 2.15
C ALA A 351 -3.11 13.54 3.35
N ARG A 352 -4.30 12.98 3.09
CA ARG A 352 -5.23 12.50 4.12
C ARG A 352 -4.73 11.26 4.85
N GLN A 353 -3.93 10.41 4.21
CA GLN A 353 -3.23 9.32 4.90
C GLN A 353 -2.41 9.87 6.08
N PHE A 354 -1.63 10.93 5.85
CA PHE A 354 -0.84 11.58 6.90
C PHE A 354 -1.70 12.38 7.88
N VAL A 355 -2.74 13.07 7.42
CA VAL A 355 -3.64 13.83 8.31
C VAL A 355 -4.31 12.88 9.30
N ALA A 356 -4.92 11.80 8.84
CA ALA A 356 -5.61 10.83 9.68
C ALA A 356 -4.64 10.11 10.63
N GLY A 357 -3.53 9.59 10.09
CA GLY A 357 -2.57 8.81 10.87
C GLY A 357 -1.85 9.64 11.94
N LYS A 358 -1.32 10.81 11.57
CA LYS A 358 -0.63 11.69 12.54
C LYS A 358 -1.58 12.25 13.61
N ARG A 359 -2.81 12.61 13.22
CA ARG A 359 -3.81 13.02 14.22
C ARG A 359 -4.08 11.94 15.24
N PHE A 360 -4.27 10.70 14.81
CA PHE A 360 -4.44 9.55 15.68
C PHE A 360 -3.26 9.41 16.66
N PHE A 361 -2.02 9.46 16.16
CA PHE A 361 -0.84 9.32 17.01
C PHE A 361 -0.64 10.51 17.96
N LEU A 362 -0.98 11.73 17.55
CA LEU A 362 -0.98 12.91 18.42
C LEU A 362 -2.04 12.81 19.53
N GLU A 363 -3.26 12.40 19.18
CA GLU A 363 -4.38 12.31 20.12
C GLU A 363 -4.19 11.17 21.13
N GLU A 364 -3.72 10.00 20.68
CA GLU A 364 -3.60 8.81 21.53
C GLU A 364 -2.28 8.74 22.31
N PHE A 365 -1.18 9.21 21.73
CA PHE A 365 0.16 9.05 22.30
C PHE A 365 0.92 10.36 22.50
N GLY A 366 0.44 11.48 21.96
CA GLY A 366 1.15 12.76 21.97
C GLY A 366 2.38 12.80 21.06
N ILE A 367 2.46 11.91 20.07
CA ILE A 367 3.62 11.75 19.18
C ILE A 367 3.30 12.30 17.78
N ASP A 368 4.13 13.23 17.29
CA ASP A 368 4.20 13.61 15.88
C ASP A 368 5.36 12.83 15.24
N THR A 369 5.05 11.80 14.45
CA THR A 369 6.05 10.90 13.85
C THR A 369 6.99 11.65 12.91
N PRO A 370 8.33 11.57 13.10
CA PRO A 370 9.27 12.34 12.29
C PRO A 370 9.62 11.67 10.96
N GLU A 371 9.26 10.42 10.73
CA GLU A 371 9.50 9.70 9.50
C GLU A 371 8.19 9.24 8.83
N ALA A 372 8.22 9.12 7.50
CA ALA A 372 7.31 8.29 6.75
C ALA A 372 7.92 6.88 6.61
N TRP A 373 7.09 5.84 6.70
CA TRP A 373 7.52 4.46 6.84
C TRP A 373 6.69 3.55 5.96
N LEU A 374 7.27 3.11 4.84
CA LEU A 374 6.60 2.30 3.82
C LEU A 374 7.55 1.18 3.35
N PRO A 375 7.73 0.11 4.14
CA PRO A 375 8.73 -0.91 3.83
C PRO A 375 8.40 -1.72 2.58
N ASP A 376 7.10 -1.91 2.26
CA ASP A 376 6.65 -2.84 1.24
C ASP A 376 5.77 -2.25 0.12
N SER A 377 5.53 -0.93 0.06
CA SER A 377 4.74 -0.34 -1.03
C SER A 377 5.43 -0.49 -2.39
N PHE A 378 4.62 -0.59 -3.47
CA PHE A 378 5.06 -1.09 -4.78
C PHE A 378 5.61 0.01 -5.71
N GLY A 379 6.62 0.73 -5.23
CA GLY A 379 7.20 1.88 -5.88
C GLY A 379 6.62 3.20 -5.35
N TYR A 380 7.30 4.31 -5.62
CA TYR A 380 7.03 5.59 -4.96
C TYR A 380 7.01 6.72 -5.96
N SER A 381 5.89 7.45 -5.96
CA SER A 381 5.66 8.61 -6.82
C SER A 381 6.64 9.76 -6.51
N GLY A 382 7.07 10.44 -7.55
CA GLY A 382 7.92 11.64 -7.41
C GLY A 382 7.27 12.83 -6.68
N ALA A 383 5.97 12.79 -6.40
CA ALA A 383 5.28 13.79 -5.59
C ALA A 383 5.41 13.56 -4.08
N LEU A 384 5.75 12.34 -3.65
CA LEU A 384 5.73 11.94 -2.24
C LEU A 384 6.68 12.74 -1.34
N PRO A 385 7.90 13.12 -1.74
CA PRO A 385 8.80 13.91 -0.90
C PRO A 385 8.19 15.21 -0.40
N GLN A 386 7.44 15.93 -1.25
CA GLN A 386 6.75 17.15 -0.86
C GLN A 386 5.62 16.88 0.13
N ILE A 387 4.80 15.85 -0.12
CA ILE A 387 3.67 15.46 0.73
C ILE A 387 4.17 15.11 2.14
N VAL A 388 5.22 14.28 2.22
CA VAL A 388 5.84 13.86 3.48
C VAL A 388 6.36 15.07 4.27
N ARG A 389 7.04 16.00 3.59
CA ARG A 389 7.54 17.22 4.23
C ARG A 389 6.41 18.15 4.65
N ALA A 390 5.37 18.32 3.82
CA ALA A 390 4.21 19.14 4.13
C ALA A 390 3.40 18.58 5.30
N ALA A 391 3.50 17.26 5.58
CA ALA A 391 2.98 16.62 6.77
C ALA A 391 3.87 16.79 8.01
N GLY A 392 5.02 17.47 7.89
CA GLY A 392 5.98 17.73 8.98
C GLY A 392 6.98 16.62 9.24
N SER A 393 7.05 15.58 8.40
CA SER A 393 8.04 14.51 8.53
C SER A 393 9.38 14.92 7.92
N ARG A 394 10.48 14.42 8.50
CA ARG A 394 11.88 14.76 8.16
C ARG A 394 12.56 13.65 7.38
N TRP A 395 12.12 12.40 7.54
CA TRP A 395 12.79 11.20 7.07
C TRP A 395 11.82 10.26 6.35
N PHE A 396 12.40 9.39 5.52
CA PHE A 396 11.65 8.38 4.79
C PHE A 396 12.37 7.02 4.85
N VAL A 397 11.63 5.96 5.15
CA VAL A 397 12.12 4.57 5.18
C VAL A 397 11.33 3.73 4.20
N THR A 398 12.05 3.00 3.36
CA THR A 398 11.51 1.91 2.55
C THR A 398 12.59 0.87 2.26
N GLN A 399 12.19 -0.34 1.91
CA GLN A 399 13.11 -1.41 1.52
C GLN A 399 12.77 -1.98 0.13
N LYS A 400 11.52 -1.86 -0.31
CA LYS A 400 11.00 -2.48 -1.54
C LYS A 400 11.81 -2.25 -2.82
N PRO A 401 12.43 -1.09 -3.08
CA PRO A 401 13.25 -0.88 -4.29
C PRO A 401 14.44 -1.84 -4.46
N SER A 402 14.86 -2.55 -3.40
CA SER A 402 15.87 -3.61 -3.50
C SER A 402 15.38 -4.85 -4.27
N TRP A 403 14.05 -4.96 -4.50
CA TRP A 403 13.41 -6.05 -5.27
C TRP A 403 13.45 -5.84 -6.79
N ASN A 404 13.95 -4.70 -7.28
CA ASN A 404 14.09 -4.45 -8.71
C ASN A 404 14.82 -5.60 -9.41
N GLU A 405 14.33 -5.98 -10.60
CA GLU A 405 14.84 -7.13 -11.36
C GLU A 405 16.19 -6.85 -12.04
N THR A 406 16.36 -5.64 -12.59
CA THR A 406 17.49 -5.32 -13.46
C THR A 406 18.28 -4.11 -13.01
N ASN A 407 17.66 -3.12 -12.42
CA ASN A 407 18.32 -1.89 -11.97
C ASN A 407 18.41 -1.82 -10.45
N VAL A 408 19.51 -1.27 -9.96
CA VAL A 408 19.76 -1.11 -8.52
C VAL A 408 19.89 0.38 -8.21
N ILE A 409 19.15 0.88 -7.24
CA ILE A 409 19.31 2.25 -6.75
C ILE A 409 20.74 2.41 -6.21
N PRO A 410 21.50 3.44 -6.68
CA PRO A 410 22.94 3.57 -6.38
C PRO A 410 23.24 4.03 -4.96
N HIS A 411 22.24 4.26 -4.13
CA HIS A 411 22.34 4.79 -2.78
C HIS A 411 21.58 3.91 -1.78
N THR A 412 22.05 3.88 -0.55
CA THR A 412 21.40 3.30 0.63
C THR A 412 20.79 4.41 1.49
N SER A 413 21.54 5.50 1.68
CA SER A 413 21.10 6.68 2.43
C SER A 413 21.37 7.93 1.60
N PHE A 414 20.30 8.65 1.24
CA PHE A 414 20.38 9.73 0.25
C PHE A 414 19.26 10.77 0.46
N HIS A 415 19.36 11.90 -0.21
CA HIS A 415 18.24 12.82 -0.37
C HIS A 415 17.38 12.37 -1.55
N TRP A 416 16.14 12.03 -1.27
CA TRP A 416 15.13 11.84 -2.32
C TRP A 416 14.50 13.19 -2.66
N GLU A 417 14.62 13.59 -3.93
CA GLU A 417 14.11 14.85 -4.46
C GLU A 417 12.82 14.63 -5.25
N GLY A 418 11.76 15.33 -4.84
CA GLY A 418 10.46 15.30 -5.51
C GLY A 418 10.39 16.18 -6.76
N ILE A 419 9.25 16.10 -7.46
CA ILE A 419 8.97 16.89 -8.67
C ILE A 419 9.01 18.42 -8.43
N ASP A 420 8.73 18.86 -7.21
CA ASP A 420 8.77 20.28 -6.78
C ASP A 420 10.16 20.73 -6.31
N GLY A 421 11.16 19.83 -6.28
CA GLY A 421 12.49 20.05 -5.74
C GLY A 421 12.62 19.91 -4.22
N SER A 422 11.55 19.53 -3.52
CA SER A 422 11.63 19.17 -2.09
C SER A 422 12.49 17.94 -1.89
N ARG A 423 13.34 17.94 -0.84
CA ARG A 423 14.22 16.82 -0.52
C ARG A 423 13.92 16.26 0.85
N ILE A 424 13.98 14.94 0.98
CA ILE A 424 13.83 14.21 2.24
C ILE A 424 14.98 13.21 2.39
N LEU A 425 15.56 13.13 3.59
CA LEU A 425 16.57 12.11 3.87
C LEU A 425 15.89 10.74 3.91
N THR A 426 16.33 9.86 3.02
CA THR A 426 15.77 8.53 2.79
C THR A 426 16.79 7.46 3.14
N HIS A 427 16.33 6.38 3.77
CA HIS A 427 17.14 5.21 4.05
C HIS A 427 16.49 3.94 3.51
N LEU A 428 17.24 3.17 2.73
CA LEU A 428 16.90 1.83 2.26
C LEU A 428 17.72 0.83 3.10
N PRO A 429 17.11 0.10 4.06
CA PRO A 429 17.84 -0.88 4.87
C PRO A 429 18.61 -1.88 4.00
N PRO A 430 19.96 -1.88 4.05
CA PRO A 430 20.79 -2.59 3.05
C PRO A 430 20.85 -4.11 3.27
N ALA A 431 20.20 -4.64 4.30
CA ALA A 431 19.97 -6.07 4.43
C ALA A 431 18.98 -6.63 3.39
N ASP A 432 18.36 -5.76 2.57
CA ASP A 432 17.38 -6.08 1.54
C ASP A 432 16.21 -6.92 2.07
N THR A 433 15.83 -6.66 3.31
CA THR A 433 14.69 -7.26 3.99
C THR A 433 14.19 -6.35 5.11
N TYR A 434 12.88 -6.35 5.34
CA TYR A 434 12.25 -5.81 6.55
C TYR A 434 11.89 -6.92 7.56
N ASN A 435 12.23 -8.18 7.24
CA ASN A 435 11.93 -9.40 8.00
C ASN A 435 13.20 -10.13 8.47
N SER A 436 14.26 -9.41 8.85
CA SER A 436 15.50 -10.03 9.30
C SER A 436 15.26 -10.88 10.56
N ASP A 437 15.97 -12.00 10.66
CA ASP A 437 16.08 -12.82 11.87
C ASP A 437 17.33 -12.50 12.71
N VAL A 438 18.01 -11.38 12.39
CA VAL A 438 19.29 -10.96 12.97
C VAL A 438 20.41 -11.99 12.72
N SER A 439 20.29 -12.76 11.66
CA SER A 439 21.33 -13.70 11.26
C SER A 439 22.64 -13.02 10.87
N PRO A 440 23.77 -13.68 11.08
CA PRO A 440 25.05 -13.20 10.55
C PRO A 440 24.99 -12.96 9.03
N ALA A 441 24.21 -13.73 8.28
CA ALA A 441 24.02 -13.56 6.85
C ALA A 441 23.36 -12.22 6.51
N ASP A 442 22.27 -11.85 7.20
CA ASP A 442 21.60 -10.55 7.00
C ASP A 442 22.49 -9.37 7.40
N LEU A 443 23.17 -9.48 8.53
CA LEU A 443 24.11 -8.46 8.97
C LEU A 443 25.24 -8.24 7.96
N ARG A 444 25.85 -9.33 7.46
CA ARG A 444 26.93 -9.24 6.45
C ARG A 444 26.38 -8.77 5.10
N ARG A 445 25.16 -9.13 4.74
CA ARG A 445 24.48 -8.59 3.55
C ARG A 445 24.31 -7.07 3.69
N GLY A 446 23.84 -6.59 4.83
CA GLY A 446 23.69 -5.17 5.12
C GLY A 446 25.00 -4.40 4.99
N GLU A 447 26.10 -4.93 5.53
CA GLU A 447 27.43 -4.33 5.36
C GLU A 447 27.89 -4.34 3.88
N ARG A 448 27.71 -5.46 3.16
CA ARG A 448 28.11 -5.57 1.74
C ARG A 448 27.31 -4.64 0.83
N ASN A 449 26.03 -4.45 1.11
CA ASN A 449 25.12 -3.68 0.25
C ASN A 449 25.09 -2.19 0.58
N ASN A 450 25.61 -1.77 1.74
CA ASN A 450 25.72 -0.35 2.05
C ASN A 450 26.52 0.39 0.96
N LYS A 451 25.88 1.32 0.25
CA LYS A 451 26.48 2.06 -0.88
C LYS A 451 27.36 3.24 -0.41
N GLU A 452 27.10 3.79 0.75
CA GLU A 452 27.82 4.93 1.33
C GLU A 452 29.08 4.51 2.10
N ARG A 453 29.60 3.30 1.85
CA ARG A 453 30.84 2.81 2.47
C ARG A 453 31.99 3.83 2.39
N GLY A 454 32.64 4.08 3.52
CA GLY A 454 33.71 5.06 3.62
C GLY A 454 33.22 6.49 3.92
N THR A 455 31.92 6.76 3.87
CA THR A 455 31.31 8.01 4.28
C THR A 455 30.38 7.79 5.47
N ALA A 456 29.43 6.85 5.36
CA ALA A 456 28.59 6.41 6.46
C ALA A 456 28.81 4.93 6.75
N ASN A 457 28.93 4.60 8.03
CA ASN A 457 29.18 3.24 8.50
C ASN A 457 28.06 2.73 9.39
N THR A 458 26.88 3.33 9.29
CA THR A 458 25.68 2.98 10.06
C THR A 458 24.55 2.63 9.11
N SER A 459 23.78 1.59 9.44
CA SER A 459 22.53 1.27 8.76
C SER A 459 21.48 0.75 9.74
N MET A 460 20.21 0.79 9.32
CA MET A 460 19.08 0.16 10.00
C MET A 460 19.02 -1.32 9.66
N LEU A 461 18.76 -2.17 10.63
CA LEU A 461 18.34 -3.55 10.45
C LEU A 461 16.94 -3.70 11.01
N LEU A 462 15.95 -3.87 10.14
CA LEU A 462 14.58 -4.20 10.56
C LEU A 462 14.48 -5.69 10.83
N TYR A 463 14.10 -6.08 12.05
CA TYR A 463 14.00 -7.49 12.40
C TYR A 463 12.68 -7.85 13.06
N GLY A 464 12.19 -9.01 12.72
CA GLY A 464 10.88 -9.54 13.13
C GLY A 464 10.15 -10.10 11.93
N PHE A 465 9.40 -11.19 12.13
CA PHE A 465 8.59 -11.77 11.06
C PHE A 465 7.40 -10.88 10.75
N GLY A 466 7.43 -10.23 9.60
CA GLY A 466 6.39 -9.37 9.06
C GLY A 466 5.32 -10.12 8.29
N ASP A 467 4.59 -9.36 7.47
CA ASP A 467 3.46 -9.79 6.65
C ASP A 467 2.34 -10.50 7.44
N GLY A 468 2.40 -10.49 8.76
CA GLY A 468 1.51 -11.22 9.67
C GLY A 468 2.15 -12.45 10.33
N GLY A 469 3.50 -12.52 10.35
CA GLY A 469 4.26 -13.64 10.92
C GLY A 469 4.58 -13.54 12.42
N GLY A 470 3.95 -12.61 13.15
CA GLY A 470 4.04 -12.53 14.62
C GLY A 470 5.13 -11.62 15.19
N GLY A 471 5.92 -10.95 14.34
CA GLY A 471 6.94 -9.98 14.73
C GLY A 471 8.24 -10.59 15.26
N PRO A 472 8.99 -9.85 16.11
CA PRO A 472 10.24 -10.32 16.71
C PRO A 472 10.06 -11.52 17.64
N THR A 473 11.08 -12.37 17.71
CA THR A 473 11.13 -13.52 18.61
C THR A 473 12.26 -13.37 19.62
N ARG A 474 12.22 -14.18 20.70
CA ARG A 474 13.30 -14.22 21.70
C ARG A 474 14.65 -14.66 21.09
N GLU A 475 14.64 -15.49 20.05
CA GLU A 475 15.82 -15.94 19.31
C GLU A 475 16.51 -14.78 18.61
N MET A 476 15.73 -13.88 17.98
CA MET A 476 16.26 -12.68 17.32
C MET A 476 16.90 -11.70 18.31
N VAL A 477 16.25 -11.46 19.44
CA VAL A 477 16.79 -10.63 20.54
C VAL A 477 18.06 -11.27 21.10
N GLY A 478 18.03 -12.59 21.35
CA GLY A 478 19.20 -13.36 21.78
C GLY A 478 20.37 -13.31 20.79
N ALA A 479 20.09 -13.31 19.49
CA ALA A 479 21.09 -13.15 18.43
C ALA A 479 21.68 -11.74 18.41
N ALA A 480 20.85 -10.71 18.60
CA ALA A 480 21.30 -9.31 18.66
C ALA A 480 22.27 -9.10 19.83
N HIS A 481 21.95 -9.60 21.02
CA HIS A 481 22.84 -9.51 22.19
C HIS A 481 24.19 -10.19 21.96
N ARG A 482 24.23 -11.36 21.29
CA ARG A 482 25.47 -12.09 20.98
C ARG A 482 26.36 -11.37 19.98
N GLN A 483 25.75 -10.63 19.08
CA GLN A 483 26.45 -9.90 18.02
C GLN A 483 26.68 -8.41 18.35
N HIS A 484 26.40 -8.00 19.59
CA HIS A 484 26.61 -6.63 20.03
C HIS A 484 28.07 -6.13 19.81
N ASP A 485 29.06 -6.96 20.14
CA ASP A 485 30.48 -6.66 19.97
C ASP A 485 31.27 -7.95 19.63
N LEU A 486 30.94 -8.59 18.50
CA LEU A 486 31.51 -9.87 18.07
C LEU A 486 32.42 -9.69 16.86
N ASP A 487 33.69 -10.11 17.00
CA ASP A 487 34.67 -10.03 15.89
C ASP A 487 34.22 -10.85 14.67
N GLY A 488 34.29 -10.23 13.51
CA GLY A 488 33.85 -10.77 12.23
C GLY A 488 32.39 -10.45 11.88
N SER A 489 31.59 -9.95 12.82
CA SER A 489 30.23 -9.44 12.61
C SER A 489 30.20 -7.91 12.60
N PRO A 490 29.25 -7.26 11.89
CA PRO A 490 28.85 -5.91 12.22
C PRO A 490 28.47 -5.78 13.70
N ARG A 491 28.70 -4.60 14.29
CA ARG A 491 28.23 -4.32 15.65
C ARG A 491 26.73 -4.12 15.65
N VAL A 492 26.01 -4.89 16.41
CA VAL A 492 24.56 -4.81 16.55
C VAL A 492 24.20 -4.04 17.81
N THR A 493 23.35 -3.02 17.67
CA THR A 493 22.76 -2.31 18.81
C THR A 493 21.25 -2.29 18.66
N LEU A 494 20.53 -2.76 19.67
CA LEU A 494 19.08 -2.57 19.74
C LEU A 494 18.79 -1.07 19.88
N GLY A 495 17.93 -0.52 19.04
CA GLY A 495 17.74 0.93 19.01
C GLY A 495 16.47 1.37 18.28
N THR A 496 16.41 2.66 17.94
CA THR A 496 15.23 3.31 17.40
C THR A 496 15.49 3.88 16.00
N PRO A 497 14.46 4.09 15.16
CA PRO A 497 14.61 4.77 13.87
C PRO A 497 15.27 6.14 13.97
N ALA A 498 14.90 6.93 14.99
CA ALA A 498 15.47 8.26 15.20
C ALA A 498 16.98 8.21 15.41
N GLN A 499 17.49 7.26 16.20
CA GLN A 499 18.92 7.06 16.39
C GLN A 499 19.67 6.77 15.08
N VAL A 500 19.05 6.00 14.18
CA VAL A 500 19.64 5.74 12.85
C VAL A 500 19.76 7.03 12.05
N PHE A 501 18.67 7.79 11.94
CA PHE A 501 18.66 9.00 11.12
C PHE A 501 19.54 10.11 11.69
N GLU A 502 19.55 10.31 13.00
CA GLU A 502 20.43 11.26 13.65
C GLU A 502 21.91 10.91 13.43
N GLN A 503 22.25 9.62 13.45
CA GLN A 503 23.59 9.15 13.15
C GLN A 503 23.94 9.35 11.67
N LEU A 504 22.99 9.05 10.76
CA LEU A 504 23.17 9.27 9.32
C LEU A 504 23.32 10.76 8.98
N GLU A 505 22.54 11.65 9.58
CA GLU A 505 22.70 13.10 9.42
C GLU A 505 24.10 13.57 9.84
N ALA A 506 24.66 12.97 10.90
CA ALA A 506 26.01 13.29 11.36
C ALA A 506 27.10 12.72 10.44
N GLU A 507 26.91 11.51 9.89
CA GLU A 507 27.88 10.84 9.03
C GLU A 507 27.84 11.32 7.57
N LEU A 508 26.66 11.78 7.08
CA LEU A 508 26.41 12.20 5.70
C LEU A 508 26.03 13.69 5.60
N PRO A 509 27.00 14.62 5.79
CA PRO A 509 26.69 16.04 5.68
C PRO A 509 26.26 16.47 4.27
N THR A 510 26.60 15.69 3.25
CA THR A 510 26.22 15.90 1.84
C THR A 510 25.79 14.58 1.20
N PRO A 511 24.56 14.10 1.49
CA PRO A 511 24.04 12.86 0.89
C PRO A 511 23.96 12.96 -0.64
N GLY A 512 24.05 11.82 -1.34
CA GLY A 512 23.70 11.71 -2.74
C GLY A 512 22.24 12.11 -2.97
N VAL A 513 21.84 12.34 -4.21
CA VAL A 513 20.48 12.74 -4.57
C VAL A 513 19.89 11.75 -5.59
N TRP A 514 18.72 11.22 -5.29
CA TRP A 514 17.85 10.55 -6.25
C TRP A 514 16.66 11.46 -6.55
N SER A 515 16.42 11.79 -7.82
CA SER A 515 15.34 12.70 -8.23
C SER A 515 14.23 11.98 -8.98
N GLY A 516 12.98 12.33 -8.69
CA GLY A 516 11.79 11.78 -9.31
C GLY A 516 11.28 10.49 -8.66
N GLU A 517 10.60 9.65 -9.44
CA GLU A 517 10.00 8.41 -8.94
C GLU A 517 11.04 7.35 -8.56
N MET A 518 10.75 6.55 -7.54
CA MET A 518 11.42 5.28 -7.30
C MET A 518 10.54 4.16 -7.88
N TYR A 519 10.76 3.87 -9.16
CA TYR A 519 9.99 2.88 -9.91
C TYR A 519 10.36 1.46 -9.45
N LEU A 520 9.36 0.61 -9.24
CA LEU A 520 9.55 -0.80 -8.91
C LEU A 520 9.32 -1.66 -10.16
N GLU A 521 10.37 -2.35 -10.59
CA GLU A 521 10.37 -3.14 -11.83
C GLU A 521 9.58 -4.46 -11.73
N PHE A 522 9.26 -4.92 -10.55
CA PHE A 522 8.74 -6.25 -10.28
C PHE A 522 7.23 -6.28 -9.99
N HIS A 523 6.53 -5.13 -10.12
CA HIS A 523 5.12 -5.03 -9.73
C HIS A 523 4.30 -4.17 -10.72
N ARG A 524 4.52 -4.33 -12.02
CA ARG A 524 3.87 -3.54 -13.10
C ARG A 524 2.39 -3.88 -13.28
N GLY A 525 2.00 -5.11 -12.94
CA GLY A 525 0.61 -5.58 -13.01
C GLY A 525 -0.33 -4.87 -12.04
N THR A 526 0.23 -4.32 -10.96
CA THR A 526 -0.51 -3.61 -9.91
C THR A 526 -1.21 -2.34 -10.40
N TYR A 527 -0.81 -1.81 -11.55
CA TYR A 527 -1.51 -0.66 -12.15
C TYR A 527 -2.83 -1.03 -12.82
N THR A 528 -3.10 -2.35 -13.01
CA THR A 528 -4.26 -2.82 -13.77
C THR A 528 -5.07 -3.90 -13.03
N SER A 529 -4.45 -4.81 -12.28
CA SER A 529 -5.13 -5.93 -11.58
C SER A 529 -6.25 -5.44 -10.68
N GLN A 530 -7.41 -6.14 -10.67
CA GLN A 530 -8.59 -5.81 -9.87
C GLN A 530 -9.16 -4.41 -10.16
N ILE A 531 -9.56 -4.22 -11.41
CA ILE A 531 -9.96 -2.89 -11.92
C ILE A 531 -11.15 -2.28 -11.17
N ARG A 532 -12.10 -3.09 -10.66
CA ARG A 532 -13.25 -2.56 -9.90
C ARG A 532 -12.82 -1.84 -8.61
N THR A 533 -11.81 -2.36 -7.95
CA THR A 533 -11.21 -1.71 -6.78
C THR A 533 -10.57 -0.36 -7.16
N LYS A 534 -9.89 -0.29 -8.29
CA LYS A 534 -9.31 0.94 -8.84
C LYS A 534 -10.38 1.97 -9.23
N GLN A 535 -11.45 1.50 -9.87
CA GLN A 535 -12.62 2.34 -10.20
C GLN A 535 -13.31 2.85 -8.93
N GLY A 536 -13.46 1.97 -7.93
CA GLY A 536 -14.00 2.33 -6.61
C GLY A 536 -13.18 3.42 -5.93
N ASN A 537 -11.85 3.28 -5.92
CA ASN A 537 -10.95 4.30 -5.38
C ASN A 537 -11.07 5.63 -6.11
N ARG A 538 -10.91 5.64 -7.44
CA ARG A 538 -10.98 6.86 -8.27
C ARG A 538 -12.29 7.61 -8.05
N ARG A 539 -13.42 6.88 -8.11
CA ARG A 539 -14.74 7.45 -7.89
C ARG A 539 -14.91 8.00 -6.47
N SER A 540 -14.46 7.27 -5.46
CA SER A 540 -14.61 7.69 -4.06
C SER A 540 -13.79 8.93 -3.72
N GLU A 541 -12.55 9.05 -4.22
CA GLU A 541 -11.73 10.26 -4.05
C GLU A 541 -12.43 11.50 -4.66
N HIS A 542 -13.00 11.37 -5.84
CA HIS A 542 -13.73 12.47 -6.49
C HIS A 542 -15.04 12.80 -5.78
N LEU A 543 -15.79 11.80 -5.30
CA LEU A 543 -17.01 12.01 -4.51
C LEU A 543 -16.71 12.68 -3.15
N LEU A 544 -15.63 12.29 -2.47
CA LEU A 544 -15.18 12.92 -1.22
C LEU A 544 -14.86 14.40 -1.43
N ARG A 545 -14.06 14.69 -2.46
CA ARG A 545 -13.76 16.07 -2.87
C ARG A 545 -15.03 16.89 -3.15
N GLU A 546 -15.99 16.31 -3.87
CA GLU A 546 -17.24 16.97 -4.23
C GLU A 546 -18.15 17.16 -3.00
N ALA A 547 -18.26 16.15 -2.14
CA ALA A 547 -19.07 16.21 -0.91
C ALA A 547 -18.53 17.28 0.04
N GLU A 548 -17.22 17.34 0.27
CA GLU A 548 -16.58 18.37 1.10
C GLU A 548 -16.87 19.79 0.53
N LEU A 549 -16.72 19.98 -0.78
CA LEU A 549 -16.95 21.26 -1.45
C LEU A 549 -18.40 21.75 -1.25
N TRP A 550 -19.37 20.89 -1.58
CA TRP A 550 -20.78 21.32 -1.50
C TRP A 550 -21.29 21.41 -0.07
N ALA A 551 -20.85 20.55 0.83
CA ALA A 551 -21.16 20.66 2.25
C ALA A 551 -20.56 21.93 2.87
N ALA A 552 -19.30 22.26 2.56
CA ALA A 552 -18.68 23.52 3.01
C ALA A 552 -19.40 24.74 2.41
N THR A 553 -19.79 24.69 1.14
CA THR A 553 -20.56 25.77 0.48
C THR A 553 -21.91 25.97 1.15
N ALA A 554 -22.64 24.89 1.45
CA ALA A 554 -23.92 24.97 2.14
C ALA A 554 -23.75 25.47 3.59
N ALA A 555 -22.72 25.03 4.31
CA ALA A 555 -22.42 25.50 5.66
C ALA A 555 -22.08 27.01 5.71
N VAL A 556 -21.29 27.49 4.72
CA VAL A 556 -20.90 28.92 4.65
C VAL A 556 -22.07 29.81 4.22
N ARG A 557 -22.86 29.40 3.23
CA ARG A 557 -23.90 30.24 2.62
C ARG A 557 -25.25 30.14 3.28
N LEU A 558 -25.60 28.93 3.77
CA LEU A 558 -26.94 28.65 4.29
C LEU A 558 -26.92 28.36 5.81
N GLY A 559 -25.75 28.22 6.41
CA GLY A 559 -25.61 27.82 7.81
C GLY A 559 -25.99 26.36 8.05
N SER A 560 -25.92 25.51 7.03
CA SER A 560 -26.15 24.08 7.16
C SER A 560 -25.10 23.43 8.03
N GLU A 561 -25.48 22.35 8.72
CA GLU A 561 -24.53 21.53 9.47
C GLU A 561 -23.54 20.85 8.49
N TYR A 562 -22.25 20.84 8.86
CA TYR A 562 -21.23 20.16 8.07
C TYR A 562 -21.09 18.72 8.57
N PRO A 563 -21.16 17.70 7.70
CA PRO A 563 -21.23 16.28 8.08
C PRO A 563 -19.85 15.71 8.41
N TYR A 564 -19.24 16.19 9.51
CA TYR A 564 -17.89 15.79 9.91
C TYR A 564 -17.74 14.28 10.11
N ALA A 565 -18.71 13.64 10.78
CA ALA A 565 -18.61 12.24 11.15
C ALA A 565 -18.70 11.33 9.93
N GLU A 566 -19.65 11.61 9.03
CA GLU A 566 -19.86 10.85 7.81
C GLU A 566 -18.66 10.99 6.85
N LEU A 567 -18.09 12.19 6.73
CA LEU A 567 -16.91 12.43 5.91
C LEU A 567 -15.66 11.77 6.51
N GLU A 568 -15.48 11.81 7.82
CA GLU A 568 -14.36 11.16 8.51
C GLU A 568 -14.43 9.63 8.34
N GLU A 569 -15.60 9.02 8.52
CA GLU A 569 -15.82 7.58 8.31
C GLU A 569 -15.56 7.19 6.84
N ALA A 570 -16.07 7.98 5.89
CA ALA A 570 -15.87 7.74 4.46
C ALA A 570 -14.38 7.86 4.10
N TRP A 571 -13.65 8.88 4.61
CA TRP A 571 -12.21 8.99 4.44
C TRP A 571 -11.48 7.79 5.03
N HIS A 572 -11.71 7.41 6.27
CA HIS A 572 -11.04 6.27 6.90
C HIS A 572 -11.26 4.98 6.12
N THR A 573 -12.46 4.77 5.59
CA THR A 573 -12.78 3.62 4.75
C THR A 573 -11.99 3.63 3.44
N VAL A 574 -11.97 4.75 2.71
CA VAL A 574 -11.22 4.87 1.46
C VAL A 574 -9.72 4.74 1.70
N LEU A 575 -9.19 5.39 2.74
CA LEU A 575 -7.78 5.31 3.10
C LEU A 575 -7.33 3.88 3.44
N LEU A 576 -8.18 3.10 4.13
CA LEU A 576 -7.91 1.67 4.37
C LEU A 576 -7.84 0.88 3.05
N GLN A 577 -8.77 1.12 2.12
CA GLN A 577 -8.77 0.43 0.82
C GLN A 577 -7.59 0.81 -0.08
N GLN A 578 -6.84 1.88 0.25
CA GLN A 578 -5.59 2.26 -0.43
C GLN A 578 -4.36 1.51 0.08
N PHE A 579 -4.54 0.58 1.03
CA PHE A 579 -3.46 -0.30 1.48
C PHE A 579 -2.78 -0.99 0.27
N HIS A 580 -1.44 -1.16 0.35
CA HIS A 580 -0.62 -1.52 -0.82
C HIS A 580 -0.86 -2.93 -1.39
N ASP A 581 -1.62 -3.80 -0.72
CA ASP A 581 -2.10 -5.07 -1.28
C ASP A 581 -3.60 -5.05 -1.63
N ILE A 582 -4.36 -4.03 -1.21
CA ILE A 582 -5.78 -3.90 -1.61
C ILE A 582 -5.88 -3.19 -2.95
N LEU A 583 -5.56 -1.91 -3.02
CA LEU A 583 -5.70 -1.10 -4.24
C LEU A 583 -4.91 -1.64 -5.43
N PRO A 584 -3.67 -2.12 -5.28
CA PRO A 584 -2.90 -2.73 -6.36
C PRO A 584 -3.48 -4.00 -6.97
N GLY A 585 -4.31 -4.74 -6.24
CA GLY A 585 -4.94 -5.92 -6.78
C GLY A 585 -4.22 -7.25 -6.47
N SER A 586 -3.44 -7.31 -5.41
CA SER A 586 -2.54 -8.42 -5.06
C SER A 586 -3.03 -9.30 -3.89
N SER A 587 -4.29 -9.18 -3.51
CA SER A 587 -4.94 -9.95 -2.44
C SER A 587 -5.81 -11.10 -2.95
N ILE A 588 -6.38 -11.86 -2.02
CA ILE A 588 -7.36 -12.91 -2.29
C ILE A 588 -8.74 -12.34 -2.65
N ALA A 589 -9.59 -13.15 -3.29
CA ALA A 589 -10.94 -12.76 -3.74
C ALA A 589 -11.79 -12.12 -2.64
N TRP A 590 -11.75 -12.65 -1.42
CA TRP A 590 -12.53 -12.10 -0.31
C TRP A 590 -12.21 -10.65 0.04
N VAL A 591 -10.97 -10.23 -0.14
CA VAL A 591 -10.56 -8.84 0.08
C VAL A 591 -11.26 -7.92 -0.91
N TYR A 592 -11.38 -8.32 -2.16
CA TYR A 592 -12.02 -7.53 -3.21
C TYR A 592 -13.54 -7.52 -3.09
N GLU A 593 -14.17 -8.65 -2.72
CA GLU A 593 -15.58 -8.69 -2.36
C GLU A 593 -15.91 -7.63 -1.29
N ASN A 594 -15.08 -7.57 -0.23
CA ASN A 594 -15.24 -6.57 0.82
C ASN A 594 -14.95 -5.14 0.34
N ALA A 595 -13.90 -4.95 -0.46
CA ALA A 595 -13.52 -3.62 -0.96
C ALA A 595 -14.60 -3.03 -1.86
N GLU A 596 -15.17 -3.82 -2.79
CA GLU A 596 -16.28 -3.41 -3.66
C GLU A 596 -17.50 -3.02 -2.83
N GLU A 597 -17.85 -3.80 -1.80
CA GLU A 597 -18.96 -3.48 -0.89
C GLU A 597 -18.73 -2.17 -0.14
N GLN A 598 -17.51 -1.95 0.38
CA GLN A 598 -17.18 -0.73 1.11
C GLN A 598 -17.20 0.50 0.19
N TYR A 599 -16.65 0.41 -1.03
CA TYR A 599 -16.73 1.50 -2.00
C TYR A 599 -18.16 1.82 -2.41
N ALA A 600 -19.02 0.81 -2.57
CA ALA A 600 -20.44 1.01 -2.88
C ALA A 600 -21.15 1.76 -1.74
N ARG A 601 -20.91 1.38 -0.47
CA ARG A 601 -21.42 2.07 0.71
C ARG A 601 -20.96 3.51 0.80
N VAL A 602 -19.65 3.75 0.62
CA VAL A 602 -19.07 5.10 0.62
C VAL A 602 -19.73 5.95 -0.46
N ALA A 603 -19.85 5.41 -1.67
CA ALA A 603 -20.50 6.13 -2.77
C ALA A 603 -21.96 6.50 -2.45
N GLU A 604 -22.75 5.61 -1.85
CA GLU A 604 -24.12 5.88 -1.43
C GLU A 604 -24.21 7.03 -0.42
N VAL A 605 -23.37 7.02 0.62
CA VAL A 605 -23.31 8.08 1.63
C VAL A 605 -22.95 9.42 1.00
N LEU A 606 -21.88 9.45 0.19
CA LEU A 606 -21.36 10.67 -0.42
C LEU A 606 -22.35 11.26 -1.45
N GLU A 607 -22.97 10.43 -2.28
CA GLU A 607 -24.02 10.86 -3.21
C GLU A 607 -25.22 11.47 -2.46
N GLY A 608 -25.59 10.91 -1.31
CA GLY A 608 -26.62 11.47 -0.42
C GLY A 608 -26.24 12.85 0.13
N LEU A 609 -25.01 13.03 0.59
CA LEU A 609 -24.49 14.31 1.08
C LEU A 609 -24.45 15.37 -0.03
N ILE A 610 -23.93 15.00 -1.20
CA ILE A 610 -23.84 15.88 -2.37
C ILE A 610 -25.26 16.29 -2.83
N GLY A 611 -26.18 15.33 -2.95
CA GLY A 611 -27.55 15.59 -3.35
C GLY A 611 -28.28 16.53 -2.41
N SER A 612 -28.12 16.35 -1.10
CA SER A 612 -28.71 17.20 -0.06
C SER A 612 -28.15 18.62 -0.12
N ALA A 613 -26.84 18.77 -0.20
CA ALA A 613 -26.18 20.06 -0.24
C ALA A 613 -26.52 20.84 -1.53
N THR A 614 -26.42 20.20 -2.70
CA THR A 614 -26.70 20.85 -3.99
C THR A 614 -28.19 21.23 -4.15
N THR A 615 -29.11 20.39 -3.65
CA THR A 615 -30.55 20.71 -3.64
C THR A 615 -30.84 21.95 -2.78
N ALA A 616 -30.29 22.01 -1.56
CA ALA A 616 -30.45 23.15 -0.69
C ALA A 616 -29.87 24.44 -1.31
N LEU A 617 -28.70 24.34 -1.94
CA LEU A 617 -28.04 25.47 -2.61
C LEU A 617 -28.85 25.94 -3.84
N ALA A 618 -29.35 25.05 -4.68
CA ALA A 618 -30.15 25.35 -5.86
C ALA A 618 -31.50 26.03 -5.50
N ALA A 619 -32.04 25.76 -4.29
CA ALA A 619 -33.25 26.39 -3.77
C ALA A 619 -32.99 27.79 -3.16
N GLY A 620 -31.73 28.23 -2.99
CA GLY A 620 -31.37 29.53 -2.41
C GLY A 620 -31.70 29.66 -0.90
N GLY A 621 -31.86 28.56 -0.17
CA GLY A 621 -32.08 28.52 1.28
C GLY A 621 -33.46 28.99 1.75
N SER A 622 -34.35 29.48 0.86
CA SER A 622 -35.71 29.85 1.22
C SER A 622 -36.69 28.70 0.94
N GLY A 623 -37.05 27.98 1.99
CA GLY A 623 -38.04 26.88 1.96
C GLY A 623 -39.50 27.33 1.71
N THR A 624 -39.74 28.26 0.79
CA THR A 624 -41.08 28.68 0.40
C THR A 624 -41.22 28.53 -1.11
N GLY A 625 -41.98 27.51 -1.48
CA GLY A 625 -42.46 27.13 -2.78
C GLY A 625 -42.22 28.04 -3.96
N ALA A 626 -41.48 27.52 -4.92
CA ALA A 626 -41.51 28.01 -6.30
C ALA A 626 -42.93 27.86 -6.84
N GLY A 627 -43.48 28.95 -7.38
CA GLY A 627 -44.74 28.95 -8.10
C GLY A 627 -44.70 28.01 -9.30
N ALA A 628 -45.76 27.27 -9.51
CA ALA A 628 -45.92 26.18 -10.45
C ALA A 628 -45.93 26.53 -11.94
N ASP A 629 -45.27 27.62 -12.39
CA ASP A 629 -45.43 28.12 -13.76
C ASP A 629 -44.15 28.45 -14.52
N ASP A 630 -42.93 28.19 -14.02
CA ASP A 630 -41.70 28.27 -14.83
C ASP A 630 -41.25 26.89 -15.24
N ALA A 631 -41.04 26.64 -16.51
CA ALA A 631 -40.37 25.48 -17.07
C ALA A 631 -39.09 25.27 -16.26
N ALA A 632 -38.99 24.14 -15.56
CA ALA A 632 -38.04 23.87 -14.51
C ALA A 632 -36.62 24.33 -14.87
N SER A 633 -36.20 25.46 -14.29
CA SER A 633 -34.79 25.88 -14.39
C SER A 633 -33.93 24.86 -13.71
N VAL A 634 -32.80 24.58 -14.28
CA VAL A 634 -31.83 23.60 -13.79
C VAL A 634 -30.52 24.32 -13.47
N VAL A 635 -30.03 24.12 -12.24
CA VAL A 635 -28.71 24.57 -11.83
C VAL A 635 -27.71 23.47 -12.14
N ARG A 636 -26.66 23.79 -12.85
CA ARG A 636 -25.56 22.87 -13.18
C ARG A 636 -24.41 23.10 -12.23
N PHE A 637 -24.17 22.13 -11.35
CA PHE A 637 -23.10 22.15 -10.36
C PHE A 637 -21.84 21.51 -10.95
N ASN A 638 -20.77 22.32 -10.99
CA ASN A 638 -19.45 21.91 -11.46
C ASN A 638 -18.46 21.90 -10.30
N ALA A 639 -18.12 20.74 -9.78
CA ALA A 639 -17.13 20.56 -8.70
C ALA A 639 -15.68 20.60 -9.19
N SER A 640 -15.47 20.60 -10.51
CA SER A 640 -14.14 20.66 -11.12
C SER A 640 -13.48 22.04 -10.87
N PRO A 641 -12.14 22.09 -10.71
CA PRO A 641 -11.40 23.36 -10.65
C PRO A 641 -11.31 24.08 -12.01
N VAL A 642 -11.82 23.45 -13.07
CA VAL A 642 -11.86 23.99 -14.42
C VAL A 642 -13.31 24.14 -14.88
N ALA A 643 -13.58 25.07 -15.80
CA ALA A 643 -14.92 25.26 -16.37
C ALA A 643 -15.31 24.07 -17.25
N ALA A 644 -16.58 23.73 -17.30
CA ALA A 644 -17.12 22.69 -18.18
C ALA A 644 -18.18 23.28 -19.10
N GLY A 645 -17.78 23.66 -20.33
CA GLY A 645 -18.55 24.49 -21.20
C GLY A 645 -18.92 25.83 -20.52
N ASP A 646 -20.22 26.16 -20.43
CA ASP A 646 -20.71 27.35 -19.74
C ASP A 646 -20.81 27.21 -18.22
N ALA A 647 -20.57 26.01 -17.64
CA ALA A 647 -20.62 25.81 -16.21
C ALA A 647 -19.32 26.25 -15.52
N THR A 648 -19.42 27.31 -14.70
CA THR A 648 -18.28 27.89 -13.97
C THR A 648 -17.66 26.89 -13.02
N ALA A 649 -16.32 26.90 -12.87
CA ALA A 649 -15.57 26.06 -11.95
C ALA A 649 -16.01 26.27 -10.48
N LEU A 650 -16.14 25.20 -9.69
CA LEU A 650 -16.49 25.20 -8.27
C LEU A 650 -17.81 25.93 -7.95
N ALA A 651 -18.76 25.96 -8.90
CA ALA A 651 -19.96 26.78 -8.85
C ALA A 651 -21.22 26.02 -9.29
N GLY A 652 -22.39 26.60 -8.97
CA GLY A 652 -23.67 26.22 -9.57
C GLY A 652 -24.15 27.29 -10.53
N SER A 653 -24.28 26.97 -11.83
CA SER A 653 -24.62 27.89 -12.90
C SER A 653 -25.94 27.51 -13.55
N VAL A 654 -26.80 28.50 -13.89
CA VAL A 654 -28.01 28.31 -14.68
C VAL A 654 -27.67 28.41 -16.17
N VAL A 655 -27.28 27.28 -16.75
CA VAL A 655 -26.79 27.20 -18.15
C VAL A 655 -27.42 26.01 -18.88
N HIS A 656 -27.37 26.03 -20.20
CA HIS A 656 -27.92 24.95 -21.02
C HIS A 656 -27.08 23.67 -20.98
N ALA A 657 -27.70 22.54 -21.21
CA ALA A 657 -27.00 21.27 -21.41
C ALA A 657 -26.16 21.28 -22.69
N PRO A 658 -25.00 20.60 -22.70
CA PRO A 658 -24.22 20.40 -23.91
C PRO A 658 -25.07 19.72 -24.99
N ARG A 659 -24.76 19.99 -26.25
CA ARG A 659 -25.46 19.37 -27.39
C ARG A 659 -24.62 18.25 -27.95
N PRO A 660 -25.14 17.01 -27.99
CA PRO A 660 -24.43 15.91 -28.63
C PRO A 660 -24.35 16.13 -30.16
N VAL A 661 -23.36 15.51 -30.78
CA VAL A 661 -23.16 15.48 -32.23
C VAL A 661 -23.55 14.10 -32.74
N PRO A 662 -24.60 13.97 -33.59
CA PRO A 662 -24.97 12.68 -34.14
C PRO A 662 -23.96 12.17 -35.17
N PRO A 663 -23.65 10.86 -35.22
CA PRO A 663 -22.79 10.30 -36.26
C PRO A 663 -23.42 10.43 -37.64
N VAL A 664 -22.65 10.90 -38.61
CA VAL A 664 -23.10 11.02 -40.01
C VAL A 664 -22.39 9.95 -40.85
N ARG A 665 -23.17 9.13 -41.56
CA ARG A 665 -22.61 8.15 -42.47
C ARG A 665 -22.08 8.81 -43.78
N ASP A 666 -20.82 8.52 -44.09
CA ASP A 666 -20.16 8.95 -45.31
C ASP A 666 -19.53 7.76 -46.05
N GLY A 667 -20.28 7.17 -46.98
CA GLY A 667 -19.90 5.93 -47.65
C GLY A 667 -19.90 4.73 -46.71
N ASP A 668 -18.73 4.12 -46.50
CA ASP A 668 -18.47 3.03 -45.55
C ASP A 668 -17.92 3.52 -44.20
N ARG A 669 -17.84 4.84 -43.99
CA ARG A 669 -17.32 5.47 -42.78
C ARG A 669 -18.41 6.23 -42.02
N PHE A 670 -18.09 6.62 -40.81
CA PHE A 670 -18.92 7.46 -39.96
C PHE A 670 -18.11 8.69 -39.50
N VAL A 671 -18.75 9.85 -39.45
CA VAL A 671 -18.14 11.13 -39.08
C VAL A 671 -18.85 11.74 -37.90
N LEU A 672 -18.09 12.12 -36.87
CA LEU A 672 -18.50 12.97 -35.77
C LEU A 672 -17.75 14.30 -35.92
N ASP A 673 -18.48 15.41 -36.13
CA ASP A 673 -17.88 16.73 -36.39
C ASP A 673 -18.42 17.75 -35.37
N THR A 674 -17.59 18.12 -34.40
CA THR A 674 -17.96 19.08 -33.35
C THR A 674 -17.92 20.54 -33.78
N GLY A 675 -17.38 20.81 -34.96
CA GLY A 675 -17.06 22.18 -35.45
C GLY A 675 -15.68 22.66 -34.99
N VAL A 676 -15.04 21.98 -34.04
CA VAL A 676 -13.66 22.18 -33.57
C VAL A 676 -12.76 21.05 -34.05
N VAL A 677 -13.23 19.83 -33.89
CA VAL A 677 -12.55 18.63 -34.35
C VAL A 677 -13.48 17.74 -35.15
N ARG A 678 -12.91 16.92 -36.03
CA ARG A 678 -13.62 15.93 -36.85
C ARG A 678 -13.01 14.54 -36.68
N ALA A 679 -13.75 13.63 -36.11
CA ALA A 679 -13.40 12.22 -36.04
C ALA A 679 -14.03 11.45 -37.21
N THR A 680 -13.24 10.57 -37.86
CA THR A 680 -13.70 9.67 -38.90
C THR A 680 -13.45 8.23 -38.45
N ILE A 681 -14.52 7.43 -38.37
CA ILE A 681 -14.48 6.04 -37.94
C ILE A 681 -14.79 5.16 -39.17
N ASP A 682 -13.99 4.11 -39.36
CA ASP A 682 -14.12 3.19 -40.48
C ASP A 682 -15.16 2.08 -40.22
N ALA A 683 -15.37 1.21 -41.23
CA ALA A 683 -16.29 0.07 -41.16
C ALA A 683 -15.83 -1.02 -40.17
N ALA A 684 -14.55 -1.00 -39.71
CA ALA A 684 -14.04 -1.87 -38.66
C ALA A 684 -14.19 -1.26 -37.26
N GLY A 685 -14.77 -0.07 -37.17
CA GLY A 685 -15.00 0.61 -35.91
C GLY A 685 -13.74 1.24 -35.29
N HIS A 686 -12.75 1.60 -36.11
CA HIS A 686 -11.54 2.27 -35.67
C HIS A 686 -11.57 3.74 -36.08
N VAL A 687 -11.01 4.61 -35.23
CA VAL A 687 -10.79 6.02 -35.56
C VAL A 687 -9.59 6.12 -36.47
N VAL A 688 -9.85 6.38 -37.78
CA VAL A 688 -8.81 6.44 -38.81
C VAL A 688 -8.33 7.87 -39.09
N SER A 689 -9.01 8.87 -38.53
CA SER A 689 -8.65 10.27 -38.65
C SER A 689 -9.28 11.06 -37.50
N PHE A 690 -8.53 11.98 -36.91
CA PHE A 690 -9.03 12.94 -35.91
C PHE A 690 -8.39 14.28 -36.16
N VAL A 691 -9.09 15.13 -36.89
CA VAL A 691 -8.56 16.38 -37.46
C VAL A 691 -8.97 17.57 -36.64
N ASP A 692 -8.02 18.43 -36.32
CA ASP A 692 -8.26 19.79 -35.84
C ASP A 692 -8.66 20.74 -36.97
N HIS A 693 -9.82 21.35 -36.88
CA HIS A 693 -10.30 22.29 -37.90
C HIS A 693 -9.45 23.55 -38.00
N ALA A 694 -8.85 24.00 -36.91
CA ALA A 694 -8.06 25.24 -36.88
C ALA A 694 -6.76 25.13 -37.68
N THR A 695 -6.08 23.95 -37.56
CA THR A 695 -4.79 23.71 -38.21
C THR A 695 -4.90 22.81 -39.44
N GLY A 696 -6.00 22.07 -39.59
CA GLY A 696 -6.18 21.01 -40.59
C GLY A 696 -5.30 19.78 -40.34
N ARG A 697 -4.66 19.69 -39.21
CA ARG A 697 -3.75 18.58 -38.88
C ARG A 697 -4.53 17.39 -38.31
N ASP A 698 -4.17 16.20 -38.78
CA ASP A 698 -4.68 14.92 -38.29
C ASP A 698 -3.81 14.43 -37.09
N ALA A 699 -4.46 14.08 -36.02
CA ALA A 699 -3.80 13.53 -34.84
C ALA A 699 -3.42 12.04 -35.00
N ILE A 700 -4.13 11.30 -35.87
CA ILE A 700 -3.88 9.88 -36.08
C ILE A 700 -2.77 9.69 -37.10
N ALA A 701 -1.80 8.84 -36.78
CA ALA A 701 -0.67 8.56 -37.64
C ALA A 701 -1.13 7.98 -39.00
N PRO A 702 -0.53 8.40 -40.12
CA PRO A 702 -0.92 7.96 -41.45
C PRO A 702 -0.93 6.43 -41.60
N GLY A 703 -2.08 5.88 -41.98
CA GLY A 703 -2.27 4.44 -42.20
C GLY A 703 -2.43 3.62 -40.90
N ALA A 704 -2.45 4.29 -39.75
CA ALA A 704 -2.75 3.67 -38.44
C ALA A 704 -4.23 3.82 -38.09
N ALA A 705 -4.64 3.13 -37.03
CA ALA A 705 -6.00 3.14 -36.48
C ALA A 705 -5.94 3.34 -34.97
N ALA A 706 -6.67 4.35 -34.47
CA ALA A 706 -6.84 4.56 -33.05
C ALA A 706 -8.13 3.90 -32.55
N ALA A 707 -8.25 3.83 -31.24
CA ALA A 707 -9.27 3.03 -30.55
C ALA A 707 -9.23 1.55 -31.00
N GLU A 708 -8.04 1.03 -31.21
CA GLU A 708 -7.78 -0.38 -31.50
C GLU A 708 -7.62 -1.16 -30.20
N TYR A 709 -8.38 -2.24 -30.07
CA TYR A 709 -8.29 -3.15 -28.93
C TYR A 709 -7.43 -4.34 -29.25
N THR A 710 -6.45 -4.62 -28.40
CA THR A 710 -5.57 -5.77 -28.51
C THR A 710 -5.60 -6.59 -27.23
N VAL A 711 -5.82 -7.90 -27.36
CA VAL A 711 -5.71 -8.86 -26.27
C VAL A 711 -4.35 -9.55 -26.34
N PHE A 712 -3.59 -9.44 -25.27
CA PHE A 712 -2.27 -10.07 -25.14
C PHE A 712 -2.35 -11.28 -24.21
N ARG A 713 -1.43 -12.24 -24.36
CA ARG A 713 -1.17 -13.27 -23.36
C ARG A 713 -0.34 -12.67 -22.24
N ASP A 714 -0.79 -12.85 -21.00
CA ASP A 714 -0.18 -12.31 -19.80
C ASP A 714 0.10 -13.44 -18.81
N THR A 715 1.32 -13.97 -18.88
CA THR A 715 1.80 -15.10 -18.08
C THR A 715 3.20 -14.77 -17.56
N PRO A 716 3.30 -13.90 -16.53
CA PRO A 716 4.59 -13.54 -15.98
C PRO A 716 5.30 -14.75 -15.34
N ASN A 717 6.61 -14.66 -15.20
CA ASN A 717 7.43 -15.73 -14.63
C ASN A 717 7.07 -16.08 -13.19
N GLN A 718 6.62 -15.07 -12.41
CA GLN A 718 6.19 -15.19 -11.01
C GLN A 718 5.35 -13.97 -10.63
N TRP A 719 4.68 -14.02 -9.49
CA TRP A 719 3.91 -12.89 -8.94
C TRP A 719 2.78 -12.43 -9.89
N GLU A 720 1.90 -13.34 -10.24
CA GLU A 720 0.96 -13.18 -11.36
C GLU A 720 0.09 -11.91 -11.26
N ALA A 721 -0.47 -11.60 -10.08
CA ALA A 721 -1.25 -10.36 -9.92
C ALA A 721 -0.36 -9.10 -9.87
N TRP A 722 0.89 -9.23 -9.41
CA TRP A 722 1.79 -8.10 -9.18
C TRP A 722 2.50 -7.66 -10.45
N ASP A 723 2.98 -8.58 -11.29
CA ASP A 723 3.85 -8.21 -12.40
C ASP A 723 3.28 -8.52 -13.78
N ILE A 724 3.87 -7.87 -14.77
CA ILE A 724 3.70 -8.09 -16.20
C ILE A 724 5.09 -8.25 -16.80
N ASP A 725 5.35 -9.39 -17.44
CA ASP A 725 6.59 -9.62 -18.18
C ASP A 725 6.57 -8.93 -19.53
N ARG A 726 7.65 -8.27 -19.92
CA ARG A 726 7.79 -7.60 -21.20
C ARG A 726 7.47 -8.50 -22.41
N ALA A 727 7.60 -9.82 -22.24
CA ALA A 727 7.31 -10.81 -23.27
C ALA A 727 5.89 -10.75 -23.83
N TYR A 728 4.92 -10.20 -23.09
CA TYR A 728 3.54 -10.03 -23.51
C TYR A 728 3.42 -9.27 -24.84
N GLN A 729 4.24 -8.24 -25.07
CA GLN A 729 4.18 -7.36 -26.22
C GLN A 729 4.31 -8.09 -27.58
N ARG A 730 4.81 -9.33 -27.58
CA ARG A 730 5.01 -10.15 -28.77
C ARG A 730 3.81 -11.04 -29.14
N ASN A 731 2.77 -11.07 -28.32
CA ASN A 731 1.71 -12.07 -28.41
C ASN A 731 0.31 -11.43 -28.43
N GLY A 732 0.17 -10.26 -29.05
CA GLY A 732 -1.11 -9.55 -29.16
C GLY A 732 -1.99 -10.07 -30.31
N THR A 733 -3.30 -10.01 -30.11
CA THR A 733 -4.32 -10.26 -31.13
C THR A 733 -5.26 -9.06 -31.17
N VAL A 734 -5.32 -8.37 -32.30
CA VAL A 734 -6.24 -7.25 -32.52
C VAL A 734 -7.67 -7.78 -32.64
N LEU A 735 -8.60 -7.12 -31.99
CA LEU A 735 -10.03 -7.49 -32.00
C LEU A 735 -10.74 -6.89 -33.20
N SER A 736 -11.42 -7.73 -33.97
CA SER A 736 -12.23 -7.29 -35.11
C SER A 736 -13.66 -6.97 -34.69
N ALA A 737 -14.25 -5.94 -35.31
CA ALA A 737 -15.68 -5.64 -35.13
C ALA A 737 -16.56 -6.75 -35.72
N SER A 738 -17.61 -7.11 -35.02
CA SER A 738 -18.70 -7.97 -35.50
C SER A 738 -19.87 -7.16 -36.07
N SER A 739 -20.11 -5.96 -35.56
CA SER A 739 -21.09 -5.01 -36.06
C SER A 739 -20.68 -3.56 -35.82
N VAL A 740 -21.16 -2.64 -36.69
CA VAL A 740 -21.07 -1.19 -36.50
C VAL A 740 -22.43 -0.59 -36.84
N SER A 741 -23.02 0.14 -35.91
CA SER A 741 -24.35 0.72 -36.03
C SER A 741 -24.45 2.08 -35.36
N VAL A 742 -25.46 2.87 -35.73
CA VAL A 742 -25.78 4.15 -35.06
C VAL A 742 -26.94 3.90 -34.12
N ASP A 743 -26.82 4.36 -32.89
CA ASP A 743 -27.86 4.34 -31.87
C ASP A 743 -28.01 5.72 -31.24
N GLY A 744 -29.06 6.46 -31.64
CA GLY A 744 -29.25 7.87 -31.27
C GLY A 744 -28.09 8.75 -31.72
N ASP A 745 -27.42 9.37 -30.75
CA ASP A 745 -26.28 10.27 -30.98
C ASP A 745 -24.93 9.54 -30.85
N GLU A 746 -24.92 8.21 -30.80
CA GLU A 746 -23.73 7.40 -30.61
C GLU A 746 -23.47 6.46 -31.77
N LEU A 747 -22.20 6.20 -32.08
CA LEU A 747 -21.78 5.12 -32.95
C LEU A 747 -21.35 3.92 -32.09
N VAL A 748 -22.03 2.78 -32.29
CA VAL A 748 -21.85 1.57 -31.50
C VAL A 748 -21.12 0.51 -32.32
N VAL A 749 -20.07 -0.05 -31.72
CA VAL A 749 -19.24 -1.10 -32.34
C VAL A 749 -19.17 -2.29 -31.37
N GLU A 750 -19.60 -3.46 -31.85
CA GLU A 750 -19.56 -4.69 -31.08
C GLU A 750 -18.41 -5.59 -31.53
N ARG A 751 -17.79 -6.28 -30.58
CA ARG A 751 -16.72 -7.26 -30.78
C ARG A 751 -16.93 -8.49 -29.91
N SER A 752 -16.44 -9.65 -30.36
CA SER A 752 -16.45 -10.89 -29.56
C SER A 752 -15.08 -11.54 -29.66
N PHE A 753 -14.58 -12.08 -28.56
CA PHE A 753 -13.30 -12.78 -28.50
C PHE A 753 -13.28 -13.76 -27.33
N GLY A 754 -12.69 -14.94 -27.54
CA GLY A 754 -12.71 -15.98 -26.51
C GLY A 754 -14.10 -16.27 -25.99
N SER A 755 -14.32 -16.07 -24.71
CA SER A 755 -15.64 -16.15 -24.04
C SER A 755 -16.22 -14.78 -23.72
N SER A 756 -15.61 -13.69 -24.20
CA SER A 756 -15.89 -12.32 -23.84
C SER A 756 -16.51 -11.51 -24.96
N THR A 757 -17.22 -10.43 -24.59
CA THR A 757 -17.75 -9.43 -25.53
C THR A 757 -17.27 -8.03 -25.16
N LEU A 758 -17.17 -7.16 -26.17
CA LEU A 758 -16.76 -5.77 -26.00
C LEU A 758 -17.63 -4.87 -26.89
N THR A 759 -18.23 -3.87 -26.27
CA THR A 759 -18.99 -2.82 -26.97
C THR A 759 -18.28 -1.49 -26.80
N THR A 760 -18.04 -0.79 -27.91
CA THR A 760 -17.49 0.57 -27.92
C THR A 760 -18.57 1.54 -28.36
N ARG A 761 -18.76 2.65 -27.63
CA ARG A 761 -19.63 3.75 -27.99
C ARG A 761 -18.79 5.00 -28.22
N TYR A 762 -18.92 5.59 -29.41
CA TYR A 762 -18.29 6.85 -29.74
C TYR A 762 -19.32 7.96 -29.65
N SER A 763 -18.98 9.02 -28.93
CA SER A 763 -19.80 10.22 -28.80
C SER A 763 -18.96 11.49 -28.80
N ALA A 764 -19.57 12.61 -29.18
CA ALA A 764 -18.91 13.92 -29.19
C ALA A 764 -19.89 15.03 -28.86
N VAL A 765 -19.39 16.17 -28.38
CA VAL A 765 -20.18 17.33 -27.99
C VAL A 765 -19.85 18.54 -28.92
N GLN A 766 -20.88 19.23 -29.36
CA GLN A 766 -20.73 20.40 -30.21
C GLN A 766 -19.86 21.47 -29.56
N GLY A 767 -18.82 21.92 -30.28
CA GLY A 767 -17.89 22.94 -29.81
C GLY A 767 -16.74 22.47 -28.95
N GLU A 768 -16.71 21.17 -28.58
CA GLU A 768 -15.61 20.59 -27.77
C GLU A 768 -14.51 19.98 -28.67
N PRO A 769 -13.22 20.08 -28.28
CA PRO A 769 -12.10 19.51 -29.04
C PRO A 769 -11.85 18.05 -28.73
N GLU A 770 -12.90 17.28 -28.43
CA GLU A 770 -12.82 15.95 -27.82
C GLU A 770 -13.67 14.91 -28.53
N LEU A 771 -13.19 13.65 -28.51
CA LEU A 771 -13.95 12.45 -28.85
C LEU A 771 -13.99 11.54 -27.61
N THR A 772 -15.19 11.15 -27.17
CA THR A 772 -15.36 10.19 -26.09
C THR A 772 -15.47 8.78 -26.63
N VAL A 773 -14.78 7.85 -26.00
CA VAL A 773 -14.76 6.41 -26.28
C VAL A 773 -15.19 5.70 -25.01
N GLU A 774 -16.44 5.26 -24.94
CA GLU A 774 -16.92 4.40 -23.86
C GLU A 774 -16.73 2.93 -24.24
N THR A 775 -16.13 2.16 -23.37
CA THR A 775 -15.83 0.75 -23.58
C THR A 775 -16.53 -0.08 -22.51
N GLU A 776 -17.45 -0.92 -22.93
CA GLU A 776 -18.14 -1.88 -22.09
C GLU A 776 -17.63 -3.28 -22.41
N VAL A 777 -17.19 -4.03 -21.38
CA VAL A 777 -16.60 -5.36 -21.54
C VAL A 777 -17.30 -6.34 -20.61
N ASP A 778 -17.80 -7.46 -21.13
CA ASP A 778 -18.15 -8.63 -20.37
C ASP A 778 -16.98 -9.61 -20.46
N TRP A 779 -16.10 -9.60 -19.42
CA TRP A 779 -14.78 -10.23 -19.41
C TRP A 779 -14.82 -11.63 -18.79
N HIS A 780 -14.38 -12.64 -19.55
CA HIS A 780 -14.31 -14.05 -19.13
C HIS A 780 -12.97 -14.72 -19.52
N GLU A 781 -11.91 -13.94 -19.57
CA GLU A 781 -10.58 -14.42 -19.92
C GLU A 781 -9.68 -14.52 -18.68
N HIS A 782 -8.77 -15.50 -18.68
CA HIS A 782 -7.71 -15.65 -17.69
C HIS A 782 -6.36 -15.48 -18.34
N GLN A 783 -5.39 -14.91 -17.59
CA GLN A 783 -4.02 -14.71 -18.06
C GLN A 783 -3.95 -13.96 -19.40
N LYS A 784 -4.79 -12.93 -19.50
CA LYS A 784 -4.85 -12.02 -20.65
C LYS A 784 -4.78 -10.57 -20.18
N LEU A 785 -4.27 -9.72 -21.05
CA LEU A 785 -4.22 -8.26 -20.86
C LEU A 785 -4.91 -7.60 -22.05
N LEU A 786 -5.94 -6.81 -21.78
CA LEU A 786 -6.66 -6.00 -22.76
C LEU A 786 -6.10 -4.59 -22.78
N LYS A 787 -5.69 -4.12 -23.96
CA LYS A 787 -5.23 -2.75 -24.15
C LYS A 787 -6.01 -2.02 -25.23
N LEU A 788 -6.17 -0.70 -25.02
CA LEU A 788 -6.76 0.26 -25.97
C LEU A 788 -5.65 1.19 -26.47
N ALA A 789 -5.49 1.28 -27.80
CA ALA A 789 -4.35 1.90 -28.46
C ALA A 789 -4.71 3.18 -29.23
N PHE A 790 -3.83 4.18 -29.12
CA PHE A 790 -3.90 5.47 -29.84
C PHE A 790 -2.54 5.78 -30.47
N PRO A 791 -2.36 5.50 -31.78
CA PRO A 791 -1.15 5.83 -32.54
C PRO A 791 -1.20 7.29 -33.01
N ILE A 792 -0.51 8.16 -32.30
CA ILE A 792 -0.54 9.61 -32.49
C ILE A 792 0.58 10.07 -33.46
N ASP A 793 0.26 10.96 -34.41
CA ASP A 793 1.24 11.56 -35.35
C ASP A 793 1.98 12.74 -34.72
N VAL A 794 2.74 12.44 -33.70
CA VAL A 794 3.54 13.40 -32.91
C VAL A 794 4.92 12.81 -32.65
N LEU A 795 5.97 13.59 -32.82
CA LEU A 795 7.32 13.26 -32.34
C LEU A 795 7.47 13.72 -30.88
N ALA A 796 6.96 12.95 -29.94
CA ALA A 796 7.16 13.23 -28.53
C ALA A 796 8.47 12.58 -28.02
N SER A 797 9.36 13.37 -27.43
CA SER A 797 10.57 12.85 -26.75
C SER A 797 10.25 12.28 -25.36
N SER A 798 9.20 12.79 -24.75
CA SER A 798 8.63 12.34 -23.48
C SER A 798 7.11 12.40 -23.54
N ALA A 799 6.47 11.64 -22.67
CA ALA A 799 5.05 11.73 -22.37
C ALA A 799 4.85 12.27 -20.96
N SER A 800 4.01 13.28 -20.81
CA SER A 800 3.60 13.79 -19.51
C SER A 800 2.47 12.91 -18.97
N SER A 801 2.68 12.30 -17.82
CA SER A 801 1.71 11.45 -17.13
C SER A 801 1.28 12.11 -15.83
N GLU A 802 -0.01 12.26 -15.60
CA GLU A 802 -0.50 12.81 -14.34
C GLU A 802 -0.14 11.91 -13.18
N ILE A 803 0.33 12.52 -12.11
CA ILE A 803 0.54 11.94 -10.78
C ILE A 803 -0.06 12.86 -9.71
N GLN A 804 0.20 12.60 -8.46
CA GLN A 804 -0.28 13.41 -7.34
C GLN A 804 0.19 14.87 -7.45
N PHE A 805 -0.74 15.82 -7.40
CA PHE A 805 -0.45 17.27 -7.44
C PHE A 805 0.44 17.74 -8.60
N GLY A 806 0.39 17.03 -9.73
CA GLY A 806 1.19 17.40 -10.88
C GLY A 806 1.32 16.30 -11.92
N HIS A 807 2.44 16.30 -12.61
CA HIS A 807 2.75 15.28 -13.62
C HIS A 807 4.25 14.95 -13.63
N ILE A 808 4.58 13.86 -14.26
CA ILE A 808 5.97 13.44 -14.51
C ILE A 808 6.16 13.19 -16.00
N ASP A 809 7.30 13.65 -16.53
CA ASP A 809 7.70 13.39 -17.90
C ASP A 809 8.54 12.13 -17.99
N ARG A 810 8.04 11.11 -18.71
CA ARG A 810 8.77 9.86 -18.95
C ARG A 810 9.21 9.76 -20.40
N PRO A 811 10.47 9.36 -20.68
CA PRO A 811 10.96 9.20 -22.03
C PRO A 811 10.13 8.19 -22.83
N THR A 812 9.87 8.50 -24.11
CA THR A 812 9.23 7.57 -25.05
C THR A 812 10.25 6.62 -25.74
N HIS A 813 11.54 6.83 -25.50
CA HIS A 813 12.63 5.98 -25.95
C HIS A 813 13.12 5.02 -24.86
N GLN A 814 13.98 4.09 -25.22
CA GLN A 814 14.50 3.06 -24.31
C GLN A 814 16.06 3.05 -24.34
N ASN A 815 16.66 4.20 -24.08
CA ASN A 815 18.10 4.37 -24.23
C ASN A 815 18.90 3.74 -23.06
N THR A 816 18.31 3.73 -21.87
CA THR A 816 18.93 3.20 -20.65
C THR A 816 18.24 1.94 -20.18
N SER A 817 18.88 1.16 -19.30
CA SER A 817 18.23 0.01 -18.65
C SER A 817 17.00 0.43 -17.83
N TRP A 818 17.01 1.62 -17.25
CA TRP A 818 15.88 2.21 -16.53
C TRP A 818 14.70 2.50 -17.46
N ASP A 819 14.96 3.10 -18.63
CA ASP A 819 13.92 3.36 -19.63
C ASP A 819 13.35 2.05 -20.17
N HIS A 820 14.22 1.07 -20.41
CA HIS A 820 13.83 -0.25 -20.90
C HIS A 820 12.95 -1.00 -19.91
N ALA A 821 13.21 -0.86 -18.60
CA ALA A 821 12.44 -1.52 -17.55
C ALA A 821 11.04 -0.92 -17.35
N ARG A 822 10.84 0.37 -17.70
CA ARG A 822 9.57 1.11 -17.54
C ARG A 822 8.65 0.92 -18.76
N PHE A 823 8.39 -0.30 -19.16
CA PHE A 823 7.50 -0.60 -20.29
C PHE A 823 6.01 -0.65 -19.92
N GLU A 824 5.67 -0.51 -18.66
CA GLU A 824 4.34 -0.28 -18.13
C GLU A 824 4.48 0.72 -16.99
N THR A 825 3.67 1.80 -17.00
CA THR A 825 3.75 2.89 -16.03
C THR A 825 2.37 3.30 -15.57
N SER A 826 2.27 3.93 -14.40
CA SER A 826 1.01 4.49 -13.92
C SER A 826 0.83 5.93 -14.40
N ALA A 827 -0.40 6.28 -14.74
CA ALA A 827 -0.88 7.66 -14.85
C ALA A 827 -2.27 7.73 -14.20
N HIS A 828 -2.67 8.90 -13.72
CA HIS A 828 -3.98 9.06 -13.10
C HIS A 828 -5.05 9.34 -14.16
N ARG A 829 -5.52 10.60 -14.26
CA ARG A 829 -6.64 10.97 -15.12
C ARG A 829 -6.27 11.16 -16.58
N TRP A 830 -4.98 11.38 -16.89
CA TRP A 830 -4.55 11.67 -18.26
C TRP A 830 -3.07 11.38 -18.53
N VAL A 831 -2.80 11.17 -19.80
CA VAL A 831 -1.47 11.20 -20.43
C VAL A 831 -1.49 12.21 -21.55
N HIS A 832 -0.41 12.97 -21.75
CA HIS A 832 -0.25 13.95 -22.81
C HIS A 832 1.04 13.73 -23.61
N VAL A 833 0.92 13.74 -24.93
CA VAL A 833 2.06 13.67 -25.86
C VAL A 833 1.99 14.85 -26.80
N ALA A 834 3.09 15.59 -26.91
CA ALA A 834 3.11 16.84 -27.69
C ALA A 834 4.44 17.09 -28.39
N GLU A 835 4.38 17.90 -29.41
CA GLU A 835 5.48 18.61 -30.05
C GLU A 835 5.11 20.12 -30.16
N PRO A 836 6.04 21.01 -30.46
CA PRO A 836 5.72 22.46 -30.49
C PRO A 836 4.51 22.80 -31.39
N GLY A 837 3.45 23.33 -30.76
CA GLY A 837 2.22 23.79 -31.41
C GLY A 837 1.21 22.70 -31.76
N PHE A 838 1.40 21.45 -31.31
CA PHE A 838 0.41 20.40 -31.47
C PHE A 838 0.62 19.28 -30.45
N GLY A 839 -0.45 18.80 -29.84
CA GLY A 839 -0.42 17.68 -28.90
C GLY A 839 -1.75 16.97 -28.82
N VAL A 840 -1.74 15.84 -28.13
CA VAL A 840 -2.91 15.00 -27.89
C VAL A 840 -2.90 14.51 -26.45
N ALA A 841 -4.01 14.69 -25.77
CA ALA A 841 -4.27 14.08 -24.48
C ALA A 841 -5.15 12.84 -24.64
N VAL A 842 -4.84 11.82 -23.87
CA VAL A 842 -5.67 10.63 -23.61
C VAL A 842 -6.05 10.70 -22.14
N ALA A 843 -7.32 11.00 -21.85
CA ALA A 843 -7.85 11.10 -20.50
C ALA A 843 -8.78 9.90 -20.21
N ASN A 844 -8.80 9.44 -18.97
CA ASN A 844 -9.64 8.31 -18.54
C ASN A 844 -10.32 8.55 -17.19
N ASP A 845 -11.35 7.75 -16.90
CA ASP A 845 -12.11 7.83 -15.64
C ASP A 845 -11.72 6.76 -14.60
N SER A 846 -10.84 5.81 -14.95
CA SER A 846 -10.67 4.65 -14.07
C SER A 846 -9.40 3.82 -14.24
N THR A 847 -8.69 3.93 -15.37
CA THR A 847 -7.46 3.18 -15.61
C THR A 847 -6.23 3.91 -15.07
N TYR A 848 -5.19 3.13 -14.74
CA TYR A 848 -3.91 3.68 -14.29
C TYR A 848 -2.75 3.14 -15.12
N GLY A 849 -2.81 1.89 -15.59
CA GLY A 849 -1.74 1.27 -16.37
C GLY A 849 -1.66 1.82 -17.79
N HIS A 850 -0.46 2.19 -18.20
CA HIS A 850 -0.19 2.70 -19.56
C HIS A 850 1.16 2.20 -20.06
N ASP A 851 1.26 1.95 -21.36
CA ASP A 851 2.55 1.89 -22.03
C ASP A 851 2.62 2.93 -23.14
N ILE A 852 3.76 3.60 -23.25
CA ILE A 852 3.95 4.69 -24.23
C ILE A 852 5.28 4.44 -24.92
N THR A 853 5.21 4.28 -26.24
CA THR A 853 6.36 4.00 -27.08
C THR A 853 6.34 4.86 -28.33
N ARG A 854 7.47 4.95 -29.02
CA ARG A 854 7.52 5.60 -30.33
C ARG A 854 8.10 4.67 -31.38
N GLU A 855 7.58 4.79 -32.60
CA GLU A 855 7.96 3.99 -33.74
C GLU A 855 8.27 4.86 -34.93
N THR A 856 9.32 4.51 -35.68
CA THR A 856 9.62 5.18 -36.96
C THR A 856 8.86 4.47 -38.08
N ARG A 857 8.05 5.23 -38.82
CA ARG A 857 7.29 4.71 -39.96
C ARG A 857 8.16 4.56 -41.22
N PRO A 858 7.71 3.78 -42.24
CA PRO A 858 8.41 3.64 -43.49
C PRO A 858 8.57 4.94 -44.27
N ASP A 859 7.69 5.92 -44.07
CA ASP A 859 7.76 7.29 -44.66
C ASP A 859 8.79 8.19 -43.98
N GLY A 860 9.41 7.73 -42.89
CA GLY A 860 10.34 8.50 -42.07
C GLY A 860 9.68 9.33 -40.97
N GLY A 861 8.36 9.35 -40.90
CA GLY A 861 7.61 9.97 -39.81
C GLY A 861 7.70 9.16 -38.51
N ILE A 862 7.33 9.79 -37.41
CA ILE A 862 7.27 9.15 -36.07
C ILE A 862 5.83 9.01 -35.64
N THR A 863 5.50 7.85 -35.08
CA THR A 863 4.26 7.61 -34.34
C THR A 863 4.62 7.48 -32.87
N THR A 864 3.98 8.24 -32.01
CA THR A 864 3.95 8.01 -30.57
C THR A 864 2.71 7.18 -30.25
N LEU A 865 2.90 5.96 -29.83
CA LEU A 865 1.83 5.02 -29.51
C LEU A 865 1.56 5.11 -28.00
N VAL A 866 0.33 5.52 -27.65
CA VAL A 866 -0.19 5.50 -26.28
C VAL A 866 -1.16 4.32 -26.16
N ARG A 867 -0.98 3.45 -25.16
CA ARG A 867 -1.93 2.36 -24.87
C ARG A 867 -2.34 2.41 -23.41
N GLU A 868 -3.63 2.33 -23.18
CA GLU A 868 -4.22 2.13 -21.86
C GLU A 868 -4.35 0.63 -21.58
N SER A 869 -4.02 0.21 -20.37
CA SER A 869 -4.22 -1.15 -19.87
C SER A 869 -5.57 -1.20 -19.18
N LEU A 870 -6.57 -1.84 -19.80
CA LEU A 870 -7.94 -1.82 -19.31
C LEU A 870 -8.23 -2.95 -18.32
N LEU A 871 -7.87 -4.18 -18.68
CA LEU A 871 -8.19 -5.39 -17.92
C LEU A 871 -7.07 -6.41 -18.02
N ARG A 872 -6.86 -7.13 -16.92
CA ARG A 872 -6.09 -8.37 -16.91
C ARG A 872 -6.80 -9.38 -16.00
N GLY A 873 -6.60 -10.67 -16.25
CA GLY A 873 -7.23 -11.73 -15.46
C GLY A 873 -6.16 -12.64 -14.85
N PRO A 874 -5.39 -12.19 -13.85
CA PRO A 874 -4.50 -13.09 -13.13
C PRO A 874 -5.31 -14.17 -12.41
N THR A 875 -4.66 -15.29 -12.07
CA THR A 875 -5.30 -16.42 -11.38
C THR A 875 -4.72 -16.68 -9.99
N PHE A 876 -3.78 -15.85 -9.54
CA PHE A 876 -3.17 -15.87 -8.22
C PHE A 876 -2.92 -14.45 -7.71
N PRO A 877 -3.27 -14.12 -6.44
CA PRO A 877 -3.90 -14.98 -5.42
C PRO A 877 -5.41 -15.18 -5.60
N ASP A 878 -6.09 -14.31 -6.36
CA ASP A 878 -7.51 -14.46 -6.69
C ASP A 878 -7.66 -15.27 -7.98
N PRO A 879 -8.25 -16.48 -7.91
CA PRO A 879 -8.43 -17.32 -9.08
C PRO A 879 -9.44 -16.78 -10.10
N ASN A 880 -10.26 -15.78 -9.72
CA ASN A 880 -11.32 -15.22 -10.55
C ASN A 880 -11.20 -13.69 -10.73
N ALA A 881 -9.98 -13.17 -10.66
CA ALA A 881 -9.73 -11.73 -10.79
C ALA A 881 -10.33 -11.15 -12.06
N ASP A 882 -10.97 -9.98 -11.93
CA ASP A 882 -11.53 -9.17 -13.01
C ASP A 882 -12.63 -9.83 -13.87
N GLN A 883 -13.22 -10.95 -13.46
CA GLN A 883 -14.31 -11.57 -14.23
C GLN A 883 -15.59 -10.74 -14.21
N GLY A 884 -16.34 -10.74 -15.35
CA GLY A 884 -17.65 -10.11 -15.50
C GLY A 884 -17.62 -8.74 -16.16
N HIS A 885 -18.60 -7.91 -15.84
CA HIS A 885 -18.90 -6.66 -16.55
C HIS A 885 -18.08 -5.48 -16.05
N HIS A 886 -17.50 -4.70 -17.00
CA HIS A 886 -16.72 -3.49 -16.72
C HIS A 886 -17.04 -2.39 -17.73
N VAL A 887 -16.98 -1.13 -17.29
CA VAL A 887 -17.16 0.06 -18.14
C VAL A 887 -16.00 1.01 -17.93
N PHE A 888 -15.46 1.53 -19.04
CA PHE A 888 -14.36 2.51 -19.08
C PHE A 888 -14.76 3.66 -19.97
N ARG A 889 -14.30 4.85 -19.61
CA ARG A 889 -14.42 6.03 -20.48
C ARG A 889 -13.05 6.61 -20.72
N THR A 890 -12.74 6.78 -21.99
CA THR A 890 -11.54 7.43 -22.48
C THR A 890 -11.93 8.64 -23.34
N VAL A 891 -11.22 9.74 -23.18
CA VAL A 891 -11.38 10.94 -24.01
C VAL A 891 -10.09 11.19 -24.77
N LEU A 892 -10.21 11.31 -26.09
CA LEU A 892 -9.14 11.75 -26.95
C LEU A 892 -9.34 13.24 -27.25
N ARG A 893 -8.37 14.10 -26.87
CA ARG A 893 -8.42 15.54 -27.04
C ARG A 893 -7.23 16.07 -27.80
N ILE A 894 -7.45 16.95 -28.79
CA ILE A 894 -6.39 17.73 -29.41
C ILE A 894 -6.16 18.99 -28.56
N GLY A 895 -4.90 19.18 -28.13
CA GLY A 895 -4.46 20.33 -27.34
C GLY A 895 -2.95 20.29 -27.14
N ASP A 896 -2.26 21.40 -27.23
CA ASP A 896 -0.80 21.46 -27.23
C ASP A 896 -0.19 21.65 -25.84
N SER A 897 -1.03 21.74 -24.81
CA SER A 897 -0.60 22.01 -23.43
C SER A 897 -1.04 20.93 -22.43
N VAL A 898 -0.27 20.77 -21.37
CA VAL A 898 -0.66 19.95 -20.20
C VAL A 898 -1.96 20.45 -19.56
N LEU A 899 -2.27 21.76 -19.68
CA LEU A 899 -3.53 22.32 -19.20
C LEU A 899 -4.75 21.70 -19.93
N ASP A 900 -4.63 21.45 -21.25
CA ASP A 900 -5.70 20.81 -22.03
C ASP A 900 -5.96 19.38 -21.53
N ALA A 901 -4.88 18.65 -21.21
CA ALA A 901 -4.98 17.30 -20.66
C ALA A 901 -5.62 17.29 -19.27
N ALA A 902 -5.17 18.19 -18.39
CA ALA A 902 -5.73 18.36 -17.06
C ALA A 902 -7.22 18.75 -17.09
N ASP A 903 -7.60 19.64 -18.02
CA ASP A 903 -8.99 20.05 -18.23
C ASP A 903 -9.88 18.85 -18.59
N SER A 904 -9.50 18.02 -19.56
CA SER A 904 -10.22 16.79 -19.91
C SER A 904 -10.27 15.79 -18.75
N GLY A 905 -9.14 15.58 -18.09
CA GLY A 905 -9.07 14.68 -16.93
C GLY A 905 -10.02 15.06 -15.81
N TYR A 906 -10.07 16.36 -15.45
CA TYR A 906 -11.00 16.84 -14.43
C TYR A 906 -12.46 16.74 -14.86
N ARG A 907 -12.80 17.18 -16.09
CA ARG A 907 -14.19 17.15 -16.59
C ARG A 907 -14.74 15.73 -16.67
N LEU A 908 -13.93 14.76 -17.08
CA LEU A 908 -14.32 13.37 -17.17
C LEU A 908 -14.59 12.74 -15.80
N ASN A 909 -13.75 13.05 -14.82
CA ASN A 909 -13.82 12.47 -13.49
C ASN A 909 -14.74 13.21 -12.49
N LEU A 910 -15.07 14.48 -12.78
CA LEU A 910 -16.00 15.32 -12.03
C LEU A 910 -17.12 15.83 -12.94
N PRO A 911 -18.04 14.97 -13.36
CA PRO A 911 -19.10 15.33 -14.28
C PRO A 911 -20.04 16.35 -13.65
N VAL A 912 -20.51 17.30 -14.47
CA VAL A 912 -21.44 18.34 -14.04
C VAL A 912 -22.80 17.76 -13.65
N ARG A 913 -23.25 18.04 -12.44
CA ARG A 913 -24.57 17.60 -11.92
C ARG A 913 -25.65 18.58 -12.27
N SER A 914 -26.80 18.07 -12.68
CA SER A 914 -27.98 18.88 -12.97
C SER A 914 -29.00 18.73 -11.84
N VAL A 915 -29.34 19.84 -11.18
CA VAL A 915 -30.25 19.89 -10.02
C VAL A 915 -31.38 20.85 -10.31
N PRO A 916 -32.65 20.47 -10.12
CA PRO A 916 -33.78 21.40 -10.25
C PRO A 916 -33.63 22.61 -9.31
N GLY A 917 -33.76 23.83 -9.85
CA GLY A 917 -33.61 25.05 -9.07
C GLY A 917 -33.26 26.24 -9.97
N SER A 918 -33.22 27.46 -9.38
CA SER A 918 -32.97 28.68 -10.11
C SER A 918 -31.89 29.59 -9.47
N ALA A 919 -31.37 29.19 -8.31
CA ALA A 919 -30.37 29.96 -7.61
C ALA A 919 -28.96 29.67 -8.14
N GLU A 920 -28.30 30.68 -8.66
CA GLU A 920 -26.87 30.60 -8.96
C GLU A 920 -26.05 30.50 -7.68
N VAL A 921 -25.02 29.68 -7.69
CA VAL A 921 -24.12 29.43 -6.56
C VAL A 921 -22.71 29.86 -6.98
N ALA A 922 -22.27 31.03 -6.53
CA ALA A 922 -20.92 31.49 -6.78
C ALA A 922 -19.89 30.61 -6.06
N PRO A 923 -18.67 30.43 -6.56
CA PRO A 923 -17.64 29.64 -5.91
C PRO A 923 -17.24 30.21 -4.55
N LEU A 924 -16.84 29.35 -3.60
CA LEU A 924 -16.28 29.79 -2.31
C LEU A 924 -14.86 30.36 -2.47
N VAL A 925 -14.13 29.87 -3.47
CA VAL A 925 -12.76 30.29 -3.75
C VAL A 925 -12.57 30.41 -5.25
N THR A 926 -11.82 31.43 -5.67
CA THR A 926 -11.36 31.58 -7.05
C THR A 926 -9.87 31.90 -7.06
N VAL A 927 -9.18 31.42 -8.09
CA VAL A 927 -7.76 31.68 -8.35
C VAL A 927 -7.61 32.42 -9.69
N SER A 928 -6.69 33.37 -9.76
CA SER A 928 -6.50 34.21 -10.96
C SER A 928 -5.64 33.56 -12.04
N SER A 929 -4.99 32.43 -11.78
CA SER A 929 -4.11 31.77 -12.72
C SER A 929 -4.65 30.39 -13.09
N PRO A 930 -4.70 30.04 -14.39
CA PRO A 930 -5.10 28.71 -14.85
C PRO A 930 -4.06 27.62 -14.52
N GLN A 931 -2.85 28.00 -14.09
CA GLN A 931 -1.80 27.05 -13.69
C GLN A 931 -2.03 26.50 -12.28
N VAL A 932 -2.90 27.14 -11.49
CA VAL A 932 -3.12 26.77 -10.09
C VAL A 932 -4.51 26.17 -9.94
N PHE A 933 -4.54 24.92 -9.50
CA PHE A 933 -5.76 24.17 -9.28
C PHE A 933 -6.18 24.21 -7.81
N VAL A 934 -7.49 24.32 -7.57
CA VAL A 934 -8.09 24.15 -6.25
C VAL A 934 -8.37 22.66 -6.06
N GLU A 935 -7.59 21.99 -5.23
CA GLU A 935 -7.74 20.56 -5.01
C GLU A 935 -8.80 20.22 -3.96
N ALA A 936 -8.82 20.92 -2.84
CA ALA A 936 -9.82 20.69 -1.80
C ALA A 936 -10.37 22.00 -1.25
N VAL A 937 -11.67 21.99 -0.93
CA VAL A 937 -12.38 23.03 -0.16
C VAL A 937 -13.23 22.33 0.89
N LYS A 938 -12.91 22.54 2.15
CA LYS A 938 -13.59 21.88 3.27
C LYS A 938 -13.66 22.77 4.50
N LEU A 939 -14.35 22.37 5.55
CA LEU A 939 -14.20 22.99 6.87
C LEU A 939 -13.03 22.36 7.64
N ALA A 940 -12.44 23.16 8.55
CA ALA A 940 -11.26 22.78 9.33
C ALA A 940 -11.52 21.56 10.23
N GLU A 941 -10.50 20.72 10.40
CA GLU A 941 -10.56 19.48 11.19
C GLU A 941 -10.86 19.70 12.67
N ASP A 942 -10.46 20.86 13.21
CA ASP A 942 -10.72 21.23 14.60
C ASP A 942 -12.16 21.68 14.88
N ARG A 943 -13.03 21.59 13.84
CA ARG A 943 -14.47 21.94 13.91
C ARG A 943 -14.72 23.39 14.28
N SER A 944 -13.77 24.29 14.07
CA SER A 944 -13.92 25.74 14.29
C SER A 944 -14.91 26.40 13.34
N GLY A 945 -15.19 25.76 12.20
CA GLY A 945 -15.96 26.32 11.11
C GLY A 945 -15.15 27.20 10.14
N ASP A 946 -13.84 27.30 10.31
CA ASP A 946 -12.95 27.91 9.34
C ASP A 946 -12.97 27.12 8.02
N VAL A 947 -12.74 27.79 6.90
CA VAL A 947 -12.64 27.12 5.57
C VAL A 947 -11.19 26.82 5.28
N VAL A 948 -10.90 25.59 4.88
CA VAL A 948 -9.58 25.15 4.43
C VAL A 948 -9.60 24.95 2.94
N VAL A 949 -8.61 25.53 2.25
CA VAL A 949 -8.44 25.45 0.80
C VAL A 949 -7.05 24.92 0.50
N ARG A 950 -6.97 23.83 -0.25
CA ARG A 950 -5.70 23.29 -0.77
C ARG A 950 -5.57 23.60 -2.24
N LEU A 951 -4.43 24.18 -2.61
CA LEU A 951 -4.06 24.61 -3.95
C LEU A 951 -2.77 23.93 -4.36
N TYR A 952 -2.57 23.74 -5.66
CA TYR A 952 -1.28 23.36 -6.19
C TYR A 952 -1.02 23.96 -7.58
N GLU A 953 0.24 24.23 -7.91
CA GLU A 953 0.66 24.54 -9.28
C GLU A 953 0.76 23.22 -10.05
N GLY A 954 0.02 23.05 -11.15
CA GLY A 954 -0.12 21.74 -11.82
C GLY A 954 0.59 21.61 -13.17
N LEU A 955 1.21 22.68 -13.69
CA LEU A 955 1.80 22.71 -15.04
C LEU A 955 3.33 22.66 -15.05
N GLY A 956 3.99 22.54 -13.88
CA GLY A 956 5.44 22.48 -13.75
C GLY A 956 6.15 23.82 -13.97
N GLY A 957 5.42 24.94 -13.83
CA GLY A 957 5.92 26.29 -14.01
C GLY A 957 5.93 27.13 -12.72
N ARG A 958 6.51 28.32 -12.77
CA ARG A 958 6.36 29.29 -11.69
C ARG A 958 5.10 30.10 -11.91
N ALA A 959 4.12 30.01 -11.02
CA ALA A 959 2.94 30.83 -11.02
C ALA A 959 3.16 32.06 -10.10
N ALA A 960 3.38 33.23 -10.69
CA ALA A 960 3.62 34.46 -9.94
C ALA A 960 2.34 35.30 -9.84
N ASP A 961 2.23 36.09 -8.77
CA ASP A 961 1.14 37.07 -8.54
C ASP A 961 -0.27 36.44 -8.62
N VAL A 962 -0.41 35.20 -8.13
CA VAL A 962 -1.68 34.47 -8.12
C VAL A 962 -2.60 35.05 -7.06
N GLY A 963 -3.61 35.75 -7.47
CA GLY A 963 -4.66 36.23 -6.58
C GLY A 963 -5.59 35.10 -6.16
N VAL A 964 -5.85 34.97 -4.85
CA VAL A 964 -6.84 34.05 -4.30
C VAL A 964 -7.96 34.89 -3.68
N SER A 965 -9.19 34.68 -4.13
CA SER A 965 -10.35 35.44 -3.64
C SER A 965 -11.37 34.47 -3.05
N PHE A 966 -12.08 34.93 -2.00
CA PHE A 966 -13.08 34.14 -1.29
C PHE A 966 -14.48 34.73 -1.53
N GLY A 967 -15.45 33.87 -1.78
CA GLY A 967 -16.86 34.24 -1.99
C GLY A 967 -17.62 34.49 -0.68
N PHE A 968 -16.92 34.79 0.41
CA PHE A 968 -17.47 35.11 1.74
C PHE A 968 -16.53 36.06 2.51
N ASP A 969 -17.01 36.68 3.57
CA ASP A 969 -16.22 37.61 4.36
C ASP A 969 -15.19 36.85 5.22
N ALA A 970 -13.90 37.09 4.93
CA ALA A 970 -12.78 36.53 5.65
C ALA A 970 -12.26 37.49 6.72
N ALA A 971 -12.20 37.06 7.99
CA ALA A 971 -11.59 37.80 9.08
C ALA A 971 -10.05 37.76 9.04
N SER A 972 -9.49 36.66 8.60
CA SER A 972 -8.05 36.48 8.34
C SER A 972 -7.82 35.23 7.48
N VAL A 973 -6.67 35.17 6.82
CA VAL A 973 -6.19 34.00 6.09
C VAL A 973 -4.82 33.65 6.62
N SER A 974 -4.55 32.35 6.82
CA SER A 974 -3.23 31.87 7.23
C SER A 974 -2.82 30.73 6.31
N GLN A 975 -1.55 30.72 5.89
CA GLN A 975 -0.96 29.53 5.29
C GLN A 975 -0.71 28.51 6.39
N VAL A 976 -1.06 27.25 6.13
CA VAL A 976 -0.95 26.15 7.11
C VAL A 976 -0.28 24.94 6.46
N ASP A 977 0.23 24.02 7.26
CA ASP A 977 0.69 22.71 6.81
C ASP A 977 -0.49 21.77 6.51
N LEU A 978 -0.21 20.49 6.15
CA LEU A 978 -1.27 19.52 5.87
C LEU A 978 -2.15 19.21 7.11
N LEU A 979 -1.60 19.33 8.32
CA LEU A 979 -2.33 19.14 9.57
C LEU A 979 -3.03 20.44 10.04
N GLU A 980 -3.13 21.45 9.18
CA GLU A 980 -3.76 22.75 9.44
C GLU A 980 -3.07 23.59 10.53
N ARG A 981 -1.78 23.31 10.83
CA ARG A 981 -0.97 24.08 11.79
C ARG A 981 -0.44 25.35 11.11
N PRO A 982 -0.52 26.53 11.77
CA PRO A 982 -0.08 27.79 11.16
C PRO A 982 1.39 27.79 10.74
N LEU A 983 1.65 28.32 9.53
CA LEU A 983 2.97 28.68 9.03
C LEU A 983 3.19 30.20 9.14
N GLU A 984 4.32 30.69 8.61
CA GLU A 984 4.73 32.10 8.79
C GLU A 984 3.82 33.11 8.05
N ARG A 985 3.17 32.73 6.93
CA ARG A 985 2.40 33.67 6.12
C ARG A 985 0.97 33.78 6.62
N SER A 986 0.52 35.05 6.77
CA SER A 986 -0.88 35.37 7.09
C SER A 986 -1.30 36.71 6.49
N TRP A 987 -2.60 36.90 6.28
CA TRP A 987 -3.22 38.11 5.73
C TRP A 987 -4.38 38.53 6.64
N SER A 988 -4.49 39.85 6.87
CA SER A 988 -5.56 40.43 7.65
C SER A 988 -6.85 40.57 6.84
N ALA A 989 -7.97 40.87 7.49
CA ALA A 989 -9.25 41.17 6.84
C ALA A 989 -9.11 42.25 5.75
N GLY A 990 -9.59 41.94 4.54
CA GLY A 990 -9.54 42.84 3.38
C GLY A 990 -8.16 42.98 2.72
N GLU A 991 -7.13 42.34 3.25
CA GLU A 991 -5.81 42.27 2.58
C GLU A 991 -5.87 41.30 1.41
N PRO A 992 -5.38 41.69 0.19
CA PRO A 992 -5.35 40.78 -0.93
C PRO A 992 -4.46 39.57 -0.66
N VAL A 993 -5.00 38.38 -0.86
CA VAL A 993 -4.19 37.14 -0.80
C VAL A 993 -3.53 36.94 -2.16
N VAL A 994 -2.22 37.14 -2.20
CA VAL A 994 -1.41 36.98 -3.41
C VAL A 994 -0.30 35.98 -3.12
N LEU A 995 -0.22 34.95 -3.96
CA LEU A 995 0.74 33.86 -3.84
C LEU A 995 1.71 33.87 -5.02
N THR A 996 2.91 33.37 -4.78
CA THR A 996 3.82 32.90 -5.82
C THR A 996 4.13 31.45 -5.52
N LEU A 997 3.74 30.56 -6.43
CA LEU A 997 3.98 29.13 -6.30
C LEU A 997 5.18 28.72 -7.18
N ARG A 998 5.99 27.84 -6.63
CA ARG A 998 7.02 27.11 -7.39
C ARG A 998 6.37 26.02 -8.23
N PRO A 999 7.08 25.42 -9.22
CA PRO A 999 6.59 24.26 -9.93
C PRO A 999 6.09 23.20 -8.95
N PHE A 1000 4.88 22.72 -9.17
CA PHE A 1000 4.19 21.67 -8.40
C PHE A 1000 4.01 21.95 -6.90
N GLU A 1001 4.17 23.21 -6.46
CA GLU A 1001 4.05 23.55 -5.03
C GLU A 1001 2.61 23.39 -4.52
N ILE A 1002 2.45 22.69 -3.41
CA ILE A 1002 1.22 22.55 -2.65
C ILE A 1002 1.13 23.68 -1.62
N VAL A 1003 0.00 24.39 -1.57
CA VAL A 1003 -0.28 25.42 -0.59
C VAL A 1003 -1.62 25.15 0.05
N THR A 1004 -1.67 25.13 1.39
CA THR A 1004 -2.91 25.05 2.15
C THR A 1004 -3.18 26.38 2.84
N LEU A 1005 -4.37 26.91 2.65
CA LEU A 1005 -4.85 28.15 3.28
C LEU A 1005 -5.99 27.82 4.24
N ARG A 1006 -5.92 28.36 5.45
CA ARG A 1006 -7.00 28.34 6.43
C ARG A 1006 -7.60 29.74 6.50
N VAL A 1007 -8.89 29.84 6.22
CA VAL A 1007 -9.65 31.10 6.12
C VAL A 1007 -10.60 31.16 7.30
N ARG A 1008 -10.32 32.06 8.25
CA ARG A 1008 -11.22 32.35 9.35
C ARG A 1008 -12.36 33.22 8.83
N ARG A 1009 -13.60 32.77 9.04
CA ARG A 1009 -14.78 33.55 8.66
C ARG A 1009 -14.99 34.75 9.61
N ALA A 1010 -15.55 35.89 9.08
CA ALA A 1010 -15.87 37.08 9.85
C ALA A 1010 -17.04 36.88 10.81
#